data_6b942bb22b444b470e3ecefaa3bb3593
#
_entry.id   6b942bb22b444b470e3ecefaa3bb3593
#
_cell.length_a   1.000
_cell.length_b   1.000
_cell.length_c   1.000
_cell.angle_alpha   90.00
_cell.angle_beta   90.00
_cell.angle_gamma   90.00
#
_symmetry.space_group_name_H-M   'P 1'
#
loop_
_entity.id
_entity.type
_entity.pdbx_description
1 polymer ?
#
loop_
_entity_poly.entity_id
_entity_poly.type
_entity_poly.pdbx_seq_one_letter_code
_entity_poly.pdbx_strand_id
1 'polypeptide(L)'
;MRLAFCAVLLVVACAATPARPNLPGTFGTGEALPPPVAPEPGGALAPATVPTPPPAGPATAPDPGAEADFRDAKARFDSGAQAEARTALEGFVAHHADHPFRPAVDLMLARLALLRGDALAAKRMLDPIVTTPPDPGTGSSARYYLGIAEVRQGGYARGRELLLPFLPAAGTSGPGDEALVEVRGALAEATAATGDTTAALELWDGYARGGREHEKAYARARATELAADVAPDAAARAWRASAEKGLARAVLGPKAAAYVRAGADPGGAAAIDSETVAARHAMGFDDGQAQAQGSGDAGRLGLAIALTGKFQPVGEAAMRAAMLAVGSPIKTAAAPALSSAAAMQLYVRDTGSEPERASRGVGELAHDESVIGILTAADRKVAATSLAAANENGVPTLALDDTAPGATSTAFQLIHAPDARVAALAHAALKMGARDFAMLGPDSAAGKRLREAFRREVIAGGGRITGDASYAAGATSFGTQVIAIKRTPPQVVFVADGADRLELIAPALAAADLWAAPWGAPRPAAAPGAPRPRNVLLLSTASELSPRLLQNAGRYVQGALLSPGFYAAASDARARAFVDAYRAAYGADPHATEAYAFDGANAFRAVTAAGAHTRGDVLNALGGGTFDGLTGAMRFGPDHGRIDPPRIYVVSGDDIKPLP
;
A
#
# COMPACT_ATOMS: atom_id res chain seq x y z
N MET A 1 -19.16 23.97 -0.62
CA MET A 1 -19.34 22.74 0.15
C MET A 1 -18.40 21.69 -0.45
N ARG A 2 -17.23 21.57 0.08
CA ARG A 2 -16.22 20.59 -0.36
C ARG A 2 -16.22 19.46 0.66
N LEU A 3 -16.75 18.31 0.27
CA LEU A 3 -16.64 17.07 1.04
C LEU A 3 -15.16 16.66 1.06
N ALA A 4 -14.56 16.75 2.24
CA ALA A 4 -13.24 16.23 2.50
C ALA A 4 -13.34 14.70 2.48
N PHE A 5 -12.80 14.09 1.44
CA PHE A 5 -12.54 12.66 1.39
C PHE A 5 -11.28 12.36 2.20
N CYS A 6 -11.44 12.22 3.51
CA CYS A 6 -10.48 11.52 4.36
C CYS A 6 -10.84 10.03 4.34
N ALA A 7 -10.55 9.36 3.28
CA ALA A 7 -10.64 7.91 3.22
C ALA A 7 -9.24 7.33 3.37
N VAL A 8 -8.76 7.25 4.58
CA VAL A 8 -8.66 6.02 5.32
C VAL A 8 -7.70 4.97 4.80
N LEU A 9 -6.65 4.90 5.51
CA LEU A 9 -5.83 3.67 5.64
C LEU A 9 -6.61 2.34 5.76
N LEU A 10 -7.91 2.36 5.82
CA LEU A 10 -8.74 1.22 6.18
C LEU A 10 -9.71 0.74 5.12
N VAL A 11 -9.98 1.52 4.12
CA VAL A 11 -11.00 1.13 3.14
C VAL A 11 -10.64 1.77 1.83
N VAL A 12 -10.13 1.06 0.91
CA VAL A 12 -10.59 1.14 -0.46
C VAL A 12 -10.12 -0.09 -1.20
N ALA A 13 -10.93 -1.10 -1.17
CA ALA A 13 -11.19 -1.76 -2.41
C ALA A 13 -12.54 -1.27 -2.92
N CYS A 14 -12.64 -0.03 -3.33
CA CYS A 14 -13.50 0.24 -4.46
C CYS A 14 -12.92 -0.55 -5.62
N ALA A 15 -13.79 -1.19 -6.41
CA ALA A 15 -13.42 -1.74 -7.70
C ALA A 15 -12.87 -0.61 -8.58
N ALA A 16 -11.66 -0.20 -8.28
CA ALA A 16 -10.82 0.55 -9.15
C ALA A 16 -10.13 -0.49 -10.01
N THR A 17 -10.18 -0.33 -11.31
CA THR A 17 -9.16 -0.79 -12.22
C THR A 17 -7.85 -0.93 -11.45
N PRO A 18 -7.18 -2.09 -11.51
CA PRO A 18 -5.95 -2.31 -10.76
C PRO A 18 -5.03 -1.11 -10.95
N ALA A 19 -4.54 -0.57 -9.84
CA ALA A 19 -3.60 0.54 -9.88
C ALA A 19 -2.48 0.17 -10.84
N ARG A 20 -2.23 1.03 -11.80
CA ARG A 20 -1.21 0.80 -12.83
C ARG A 20 0.10 0.56 -12.14
N PRO A 21 0.80 -0.55 -12.45
CA PRO A 21 2.12 -0.75 -11.90
C PRO A 21 3.00 0.42 -12.36
N ASN A 22 3.52 1.20 -11.43
CA ASN A 22 4.64 2.08 -11.72
C ASN A 22 5.86 1.17 -11.82
N LEU A 23 6.18 0.82 -13.06
CA LEU A 23 7.43 0.10 -13.29
C LEU A 23 8.59 1.03 -12.95
N PRO A 24 9.65 0.51 -12.30
CA PRO A 24 10.85 1.27 -12.06
C PRO A 24 11.34 1.85 -13.38
N GLY A 25 11.39 3.16 -13.45
CA GLY A 25 12.05 3.83 -14.55
C GLY A 25 13.54 3.70 -14.33
N THR A 26 14.28 3.11 -15.25
CA THR A 26 15.75 3.08 -15.28
C THR A 26 16.36 4.47 -15.45
N PHE A 27 15.69 5.53 -14.97
CA PHE A 27 15.96 6.90 -15.33
C PHE A 27 16.51 7.66 -14.14
N GLY A 28 17.80 7.57 -13.95
CA GLY A 28 18.54 8.51 -13.14
C GLY A 28 18.41 9.92 -13.74
N THR A 29 18.23 10.91 -12.89
CA THR A 29 18.26 12.32 -13.29
C THR A 29 19.60 12.64 -13.93
N GLY A 30 19.63 12.80 -15.26
CA GLY A 30 20.76 13.40 -15.98
C GLY A 30 21.59 12.55 -16.92
N GLU A 31 21.39 11.24 -17.02
CA GLU A 31 22.05 10.45 -18.06
C GLU A 31 21.11 10.21 -19.25
N ALA A 32 21.62 10.49 -20.45
CA ALA A 32 20.92 10.17 -21.68
C ALA A 32 20.73 8.65 -21.76
N LEU A 33 19.48 8.22 -21.90
CA LEU A 33 19.19 6.82 -22.12
C LEU A 33 19.79 6.38 -23.47
N PRO A 34 20.52 5.28 -23.52
CA PRO A 34 20.94 4.73 -24.78
C PRO A 34 19.70 4.40 -25.64
N PRO A 35 19.76 4.56 -26.95
CA PRO A 35 18.71 4.05 -27.82
C PRO A 35 18.55 2.54 -27.55
N PRO A 36 17.35 1.96 -27.70
CA PRO A 36 17.18 0.53 -27.57
C PRO A 36 18.14 -0.16 -28.53
N VAL A 37 19.09 -0.90 -27.98
CA VAL A 37 19.95 -1.74 -28.79
C VAL A 37 19.06 -2.83 -29.36
N ALA A 38 18.88 -2.84 -30.67
CA ALA A 38 18.29 -3.98 -31.33
C ALA A 38 19.09 -5.23 -30.91
N PRO A 39 18.47 -6.34 -30.54
CA PRO A 39 19.21 -7.55 -30.24
C PRO A 39 20.07 -7.91 -31.44
N GLU A 40 21.38 -7.96 -31.25
CA GLU A 40 22.27 -8.50 -32.31
C GLU A 40 21.82 -9.92 -32.62
N PRO A 41 21.71 -10.30 -33.88
CA PRO A 41 21.29 -11.64 -34.26
C PRO A 41 22.44 -12.62 -33.99
N GLY A 42 22.47 -13.13 -32.78
CA GLY A 42 23.34 -14.24 -32.39
C GLY A 42 22.64 -15.57 -32.65
N GLY A 43 22.91 -16.20 -33.76
CA GLY A 43 22.45 -17.56 -34.04
C GLY A 43 21.99 -17.77 -35.48
N ALA A 44 22.85 -18.35 -36.29
CA ALA A 44 22.61 -18.65 -37.67
C ALA A 44 21.34 -19.52 -37.88
N LEU A 45 20.27 -18.90 -38.38
CA LEU A 45 19.22 -19.59 -39.11
C LEU A 45 19.60 -19.59 -40.59
N ALA A 46 19.42 -20.75 -41.24
CA ALA A 46 19.72 -20.97 -42.65
C ALA A 46 19.09 -19.90 -43.54
N PRO A 47 19.71 -19.59 -44.71
CA PRO A 47 19.29 -18.48 -45.54
C PRO A 47 17.90 -18.76 -46.13
N ALA A 48 16.89 -18.08 -45.60
CA ALA A 48 15.63 -17.92 -46.30
C ALA A 48 15.88 -16.93 -47.46
N THR A 49 15.53 -17.33 -48.66
CA THR A 49 15.56 -16.53 -49.88
C THR A 49 14.92 -15.16 -49.62
N VAL A 50 15.73 -14.13 -49.78
CA VAL A 50 15.31 -12.72 -49.71
C VAL A 50 14.24 -12.47 -50.75
N PRO A 51 12.99 -12.10 -50.41
CA PRO A 51 12.07 -11.57 -51.39
C PRO A 51 12.61 -10.24 -51.89
N THR A 52 12.62 -10.08 -53.20
CA THR A 52 12.95 -8.83 -53.87
C THR A 52 12.08 -7.69 -53.27
N PRO A 53 12.64 -6.57 -52.80
CA PRO A 53 11.83 -5.49 -52.27
C PRO A 53 10.86 -5.00 -53.37
N PRO A 54 9.61 -4.66 -53.03
CA PRO A 54 8.71 -4.01 -53.99
C PRO A 54 9.35 -2.68 -54.44
N PRO A 55 9.06 -2.24 -55.67
CA PRO A 55 9.63 -1.00 -56.20
C PRO A 55 9.29 0.16 -55.28
N ALA A 56 10.33 0.92 -54.90
CA ALA A 56 10.19 2.11 -54.09
C ALA A 56 9.15 3.03 -54.73
N GLY A 57 8.10 3.36 -53.95
CA GLY A 57 7.18 4.42 -54.33
C GLY A 57 7.94 5.73 -54.57
N PRO A 58 7.33 6.72 -55.25
CA PRO A 58 8.04 7.96 -55.61
C PRO A 58 8.72 8.56 -54.38
N ALA A 59 10.05 8.71 -54.47
CA ALA A 59 10.84 9.35 -53.44
C ALA A 59 10.30 10.78 -53.24
N THR A 60 9.75 11.04 -52.09
CA THR A 60 9.37 12.41 -51.67
C THR A 60 10.59 13.27 -51.82
N ALA A 61 10.48 14.44 -52.48
CA ALA A 61 11.59 15.35 -52.63
C ALA A 61 12.18 15.70 -51.24
N PRO A 62 13.51 15.77 -51.09
CA PRO A 62 14.11 16.09 -49.81
C PRO A 62 13.59 17.43 -49.30
N ASP A 63 13.04 17.45 -48.08
CA ASP A 63 12.63 18.65 -47.35
C ASP A 63 13.75 19.02 -46.36
N PRO A 64 14.69 19.93 -46.75
CA PRO A 64 15.81 20.32 -45.92
C PRO A 64 15.37 20.95 -44.58
N GLY A 65 14.16 21.56 -44.55
CA GLY A 65 13.59 22.13 -43.33
C GLY A 65 13.20 21.03 -42.34
N ALA A 66 12.42 20.05 -42.80
CA ALA A 66 12.03 18.92 -41.96
C ALA A 66 13.24 18.09 -41.47
N GLU A 67 14.27 17.91 -42.33
CA GLU A 67 15.50 17.21 -41.91
C GLU A 67 16.27 17.98 -40.83
N ALA A 68 16.32 19.32 -40.92
CA ALA A 68 16.96 20.15 -39.91
C ALA A 68 16.19 20.12 -38.57
N ASP A 69 14.88 20.28 -38.62
CA ASP A 69 14.02 20.24 -37.44
C ASP A 69 14.06 18.87 -36.73
N PHE A 70 14.05 17.78 -37.52
CA PHE A 70 14.20 16.44 -36.96
C PHE A 70 15.57 16.24 -36.30
N ARG A 71 16.64 16.71 -36.92
CA ARG A 71 18.00 16.58 -36.39
C ARG A 71 18.18 17.36 -35.08
N ASP A 72 17.62 18.57 -35.01
CA ASP A 72 17.63 19.38 -33.77
C ASP A 72 16.80 18.70 -32.67
N ALA A 73 15.57 18.28 -32.96
CA ALA A 73 14.72 17.57 -32.01
C ALA A 73 15.36 16.28 -31.49
N LYS A 74 15.97 15.49 -32.40
CA LYS A 74 16.70 14.28 -32.03
C LYS A 74 17.91 14.57 -31.18
N ALA A 75 18.70 15.61 -31.48
CA ALA A 75 19.85 15.97 -30.68
C ALA A 75 19.48 16.35 -29.25
N ARG A 76 18.36 17.08 -29.06
CA ARG A 76 17.82 17.40 -27.73
C ARG A 76 17.34 16.15 -27.01
N PHE A 77 16.69 15.22 -27.72
CA PHE A 77 16.27 13.95 -27.18
C PHE A 77 17.46 13.09 -26.71
N ASP A 78 18.48 12.97 -27.55
CA ASP A 78 19.69 12.19 -27.27
C ASP A 78 20.53 12.81 -26.12
N SER A 79 20.48 14.13 -25.95
CA SER A 79 21.15 14.82 -24.83
C SER A 79 20.39 14.71 -23.48
N GLY A 80 19.19 14.12 -23.47
CA GLY A 80 18.37 14.01 -22.27
C GLY A 80 17.60 15.29 -21.89
N ALA A 81 17.61 16.33 -22.72
CA ALA A 81 16.87 17.58 -22.53
C ALA A 81 15.35 17.33 -22.81
N GLN A 82 14.68 16.63 -21.91
CA GLN A 82 13.33 16.07 -22.13
C GLN A 82 12.25 17.12 -22.48
N ALA A 83 12.28 18.27 -21.81
CA ALA A 83 11.30 19.33 -22.04
C ALA A 83 11.49 20.00 -23.41
N GLU A 84 12.72 20.33 -23.74
CA GLU A 84 13.13 20.94 -25.02
C GLU A 84 12.94 19.96 -26.18
N ALA A 85 13.31 18.70 -25.98
CA ALA A 85 13.10 17.62 -26.96
C ALA A 85 11.61 17.48 -27.28
N ARG A 86 10.76 17.44 -26.26
CA ARG A 86 9.30 17.35 -26.45
C ARG A 86 8.78 18.53 -27.27
N THR A 87 9.14 19.76 -26.91
CA THR A 87 8.70 20.95 -27.62
C THR A 87 9.12 20.93 -29.08
N ALA A 88 10.38 20.52 -29.36
CA ALA A 88 10.89 20.41 -30.72
C ALA A 88 10.20 19.30 -31.52
N LEU A 89 9.95 18.13 -30.90
CA LEU A 89 9.25 17.02 -31.52
C LEU A 89 7.77 17.35 -31.80
N GLU A 90 7.06 18.00 -30.86
CA GLU A 90 5.70 18.49 -31.05
C GLU A 90 5.63 19.57 -32.17
N GLY A 91 6.64 20.43 -32.23
CA GLY A 91 6.81 21.39 -33.32
C GLY A 91 7.00 20.71 -34.67
N PHE A 92 7.81 19.66 -34.74
CA PHE A 92 7.96 18.84 -35.95
C PHE A 92 6.61 18.25 -36.39
N VAL A 93 5.87 17.68 -35.46
CA VAL A 93 4.54 17.10 -35.73
C VAL A 93 3.57 18.13 -36.29
N ALA A 94 3.62 19.37 -35.78
CA ALA A 94 2.73 20.44 -36.21
C ALA A 94 3.05 20.96 -37.64
N HIS A 95 4.33 20.98 -38.03
CA HIS A 95 4.77 21.54 -39.31
C HIS A 95 4.98 20.48 -40.41
N HIS A 96 5.25 19.22 -40.02
CA HIS A 96 5.64 18.15 -40.92
C HIS A 96 4.83 16.87 -40.66
N ALA A 97 3.51 16.97 -40.58
CA ALA A 97 2.61 15.87 -40.13
C ALA A 97 2.75 14.57 -40.94
N ASP A 98 2.93 14.66 -42.25
CA ASP A 98 2.99 13.51 -43.18
C ASP A 98 4.42 13.15 -43.59
N HIS A 99 5.44 13.70 -42.92
CA HIS A 99 6.82 13.46 -43.29
C HIS A 99 7.26 12.02 -42.94
N PRO A 100 8.14 11.38 -43.74
CA PRO A 100 8.64 10.02 -43.48
C PRO A 100 9.28 9.82 -42.10
N PHE A 101 9.77 10.86 -41.44
CA PHE A 101 10.30 10.79 -40.07
C PHE A 101 9.23 10.78 -38.99
N ARG A 102 7.96 10.95 -39.33
CA ARG A 102 6.86 10.98 -38.36
C ARG A 102 6.82 9.77 -37.43
N PRO A 103 6.98 8.54 -37.87
CA PRO A 103 7.00 7.38 -36.96
C PRO A 103 8.16 7.43 -35.96
N ALA A 104 9.33 7.91 -36.38
CA ALA A 104 10.47 8.08 -35.48
C ALA A 104 10.23 9.19 -34.43
N VAL A 105 9.57 10.27 -34.82
CA VAL A 105 9.16 11.35 -33.91
C VAL A 105 8.11 10.87 -32.92
N ASP A 106 7.11 10.15 -33.37
CA ASP A 106 6.05 9.58 -32.50
C ASP A 106 6.65 8.55 -31.52
N LEU A 107 7.64 7.77 -31.94
CA LEU A 107 8.38 6.86 -31.05
C LEU A 107 9.12 7.61 -29.94
N MET A 108 9.81 8.72 -30.27
CA MET A 108 10.50 9.55 -29.27
C MET A 108 9.51 10.24 -28.33
N LEU A 109 8.41 10.79 -28.85
CA LEU A 109 7.33 11.38 -28.03
C LEU A 109 6.68 10.35 -27.12
N ALA A 110 6.44 9.13 -27.60
CA ALA A 110 5.89 8.05 -26.80
C ALA A 110 6.83 7.66 -25.66
N ARG A 111 8.15 7.60 -25.91
CA ARG A 111 9.14 7.37 -24.87
C ARG A 111 9.12 8.48 -23.81
N LEU A 112 9.08 9.76 -24.23
CA LEU A 112 8.95 10.89 -23.31
C LEU A 112 7.63 10.86 -22.52
N ALA A 113 6.54 10.40 -23.13
CA ALA A 113 5.27 10.20 -22.46
C ALA A 113 5.36 9.11 -21.37
N LEU A 114 6.01 7.98 -21.67
CA LEU A 114 6.26 6.92 -20.68
C LEU A 114 7.10 7.42 -19.50
N LEU A 115 8.13 8.25 -19.76
CA LEU A 115 8.95 8.87 -18.71
C LEU A 115 8.13 9.72 -17.74
N ARG A 116 7.10 10.40 -18.24
CA ARG A 116 6.17 11.20 -17.43
C ARG A 116 5.02 10.40 -16.81
N GLY A 117 4.98 9.09 -17.04
CA GLY A 117 3.89 8.23 -16.56
C GLY A 117 2.62 8.26 -17.43
N ASP A 118 2.64 8.95 -18.59
CA ASP A 118 1.50 9.02 -19.51
C ASP A 118 1.51 7.86 -20.50
N ALA A 119 1.23 6.67 -19.98
CA ALA A 119 1.19 5.45 -20.77
C ALA A 119 0.05 5.45 -21.82
N LEU A 120 -1.04 6.22 -21.57
CA LEU A 120 -2.14 6.30 -22.53
C LEU A 120 -1.73 7.11 -23.78
N ALA A 121 -1.04 8.23 -23.61
CA ALA A 121 -0.51 8.99 -24.74
C ALA A 121 0.53 8.17 -25.50
N ALA A 122 1.43 7.49 -24.79
CA ALA A 122 2.42 6.61 -25.44
C ALA A 122 1.74 5.53 -26.29
N LYS A 123 0.73 4.85 -25.77
CA LYS A 123 -0.03 3.84 -26.50
C LYS A 123 -0.64 4.37 -27.80
N ARG A 124 -1.28 5.54 -27.76
CA ARG A 124 -1.89 6.17 -28.95
C ARG A 124 -0.89 6.42 -30.07
N MET A 125 0.34 6.80 -29.72
CA MET A 125 1.42 7.05 -30.66
C MET A 125 2.04 5.76 -31.21
N LEU A 126 2.12 4.71 -30.39
CA LEU A 126 2.81 3.46 -30.72
C LEU A 126 1.93 2.44 -31.44
N ASP A 127 0.63 2.37 -31.17
CA ASP A 127 -0.30 1.42 -31.81
C ASP A 127 -0.25 1.48 -33.37
N PRO A 128 -0.28 2.66 -34.02
CA PRO A 128 -0.15 2.75 -35.46
C PRO A 128 1.20 2.21 -35.99
N ILE A 129 2.30 2.51 -35.28
CA ILE A 129 3.65 2.08 -35.69
C ILE A 129 3.79 0.55 -35.59
N VAL A 130 3.22 -0.06 -34.55
CA VAL A 130 3.25 -1.53 -34.37
C VAL A 130 2.38 -2.22 -35.42
N THR A 131 1.24 -1.59 -35.78
CA THR A 131 0.31 -2.14 -36.78
C THR A 131 0.91 -2.07 -38.18
N THR A 132 1.57 -0.98 -38.53
CA THR A 132 2.18 -0.77 -39.86
C THR A 132 3.58 -0.17 -39.67
N PRO A 133 4.57 -1.01 -39.36
CA PRO A 133 5.93 -0.54 -39.08
C PRO A 133 6.60 0.01 -40.34
N PRO A 134 7.23 1.18 -40.31
CA PRO A 134 7.94 1.76 -41.44
C PRO A 134 9.20 0.94 -41.80
N ASP A 135 9.85 0.38 -40.80
CA ASP A 135 10.99 -0.51 -40.91
C ASP A 135 11.04 -1.47 -39.69
N PRO A 136 11.79 -2.58 -39.75
CA PRO A 136 11.87 -3.57 -38.69
C PRO A 136 12.39 -3.01 -37.35
N GLY A 137 13.34 -2.07 -37.36
CA GLY A 137 13.95 -1.50 -36.18
C GLY A 137 12.97 -0.59 -35.40
N THR A 138 12.32 0.33 -36.12
CA THR A 138 11.27 1.19 -35.54
C THR A 138 10.11 0.35 -35.05
N GLY A 139 9.68 -0.68 -35.79
CA GLY A 139 8.62 -1.59 -35.38
C GLY A 139 8.97 -2.39 -34.12
N SER A 140 10.21 -2.84 -33.99
CA SER A 140 10.70 -3.53 -32.78
C SER A 140 10.70 -2.58 -31.56
N SER A 141 11.25 -1.39 -31.71
CA SER A 141 11.26 -0.39 -30.64
C SER A 141 9.85 0.04 -30.22
N ALA A 142 8.94 0.18 -31.20
CA ALA A 142 7.55 0.51 -30.91
C ALA A 142 6.84 -0.62 -30.13
N ARG A 143 7.08 -1.90 -30.48
CA ARG A 143 6.55 -3.05 -29.72
C ARG A 143 7.05 -3.07 -28.29
N TYR A 144 8.33 -2.81 -28.08
CA TYR A 144 8.94 -2.72 -26.75
C TYR A 144 8.22 -1.68 -25.89
N TYR A 145 8.14 -0.44 -26.34
CA TYR A 145 7.50 0.63 -25.58
C TYR A 145 5.98 0.46 -25.47
N LEU A 146 5.33 -0.09 -26.50
CA LEU A 146 3.90 -0.40 -26.43
C LEU A 146 3.62 -1.48 -25.38
N GLY A 147 4.45 -2.50 -25.29
CA GLY A 147 4.34 -3.54 -24.26
C GLY A 147 4.41 -2.98 -22.86
N ILE A 148 5.34 -2.06 -22.61
CA ILE A 148 5.46 -1.34 -21.34
C ILE A 148 4.22 -0.46 -21.09
N ALA A 149 3.75 0.27 -22.12
CA ALA A 149 2.56 1.11 -22.01
C ALA A 149 1.30 0.28 -21.69
N GLU A 150 1.14 -0.88 -22.32
CA GLU A 150 0.03 -1.80 -22.05
C GLU A 150 0.04 -2.29 -20.61
N VAL A 151 1.19 -2.74 -20.11
CA VAL A 151 1.31 -3.18 -18.70
C VAL A 151 0.95 -2.05 -17.74
N ARG A 152 1.45 -0.85 -17.98
CA ARG A 152 1.14 0.33 -17.16
C ARG A 152 -0.34 0.75 -17.23
N GLN A 153 -1.06 0.38 -18.28
CA GLN A 153 -2.50 0.61 -18.43
C GLN A 153 -3.36 -0.56 -17.92
N GLY A 154 -2.75 -1.65 -17.44
CA GLY A 154 -3.45 -2.86 -17.02
C GLY A 154 -3.80 -3.82 -18.17
N GLY A 155 -3.31 -3.56 -19.38
CA GLY A 155 -3.42 -4.45 -20.54
C GLY A 155 -2.43 -5.63 -20.47
N TYR A 156 -2.44 -6.36 -19.37
CA TYR A 156 -1.41 -7.33 -19.00
C TYR A 156 -1.20 -8.44 -20.04
N ALA A 157 -2.28 -8.99 -20.60
CA ALA A 157 -2.19 -10.06 -21.59
C ALA A 157 -1.46 -9.58 -22.87
N ARG A 158 -1.87 -8.41 -23.39
CA ARG A 158 -1.24 -7.81 -24.57
C ARG A 158 0.18 -7.33 -24.28
N GLY A 159 0.41 -6.71 -23.13
CA GLY A 159 1.75 -6.30 -22.71
C GLY A 159 2.71 -7.47 -22.65
N ARG A 160 2.28 -8.59 -22.07
CA ARG A 160 3.06 -9.84 -22.03
C ARG A 160 3.37 -10.37 -23.43
N GLU A 161 2.40 -10.44 -24.31
CA GLU A 161 2.59 -10.88 -25.71
C GLU A 161 3.64 -10.03 -26.44
N LEU A 162 3.56 -8.71 -26.28
CA LEU A 162 4.49 -7.77 -26.91
C LEU A 162 5.91 -7.84 -26.35
N LEU A 163 6.07 -8.11 -25.04
CA LEU A 163 7.37 -8.07 -24.36
C LEU A 163 8.10 -9.42 -24.32
N LEU A 164 7.40 -10.54 -24.37
CA LEU A 164 8.03 -11.88 -24.35
C LEU A 164 9.17 -12.06 -25.37
N PRO A 165 9.07 -11.58 -26.62
CA PRO A 165 10.14 -11.73 -27.62
C PRO A 165 11.46 -11.02 -27.27
N PHE A 166 11.43 -10.09 -26.29
CA PHE A 166 12.63 -9.36 -25.84
C PHE A 166 13.36 -10.08 -24.70
N LEU A 167 12.81 -11.15 -24.15
CA LEU A 167 13.55 -11.98 -23.21
C LEU A 167 14.52 -12.90 -23.97
N PRO A 168 15.79 -12.94 -23.56
CA PRO A 168 16.73 -13.90 -24.13
C PRO A 168 16.32 -15.34 -23.79
N ALA A 169 16.72 -16.28 -24.63
CA ALA A 169 16.56 -17.70 -24.32
C ALA A 169 17.28 -18.04 -23.00
N ALA A 170 16.74 -19.00 -22.24
CA ALA A 170 17.28 -19.39 -20.95
C ALA A 170 18.78 -19.70 -21.04
N GLY A 171 19.60 -19.06 -20.24
CA GLY A 171 21.06 -19.26 -20.16
C GLY A 171 21.92 -18.31 -21.00
N THR A 172 21.36 -17.36 -21.74
CA THR A 172 22.12 -16.46 -22.63
C THR A 172 22.31 -15.03 -22.11
N SER A 173 21.76 -14.68 -20.95
CA SER A 173 21.83 -13.32 -20.41
C SER A 173 23.09 -13.08 -19.59
N GLY A 174 23.87 -12.05 -20.01
CA GLY A 174 24.93 -11.44 -19.18
C GLY A 174 24.35 -10.45 -18.15
N PRO A 175 25.11 -10.11 -17.09
CA PRO A 175 24.72 -9.05 -16.17
C PRO A 175 24.86 -7.68 -16.87
N GLY A 176 23.87 -6.78 -16.69
CA GLY A 176 24.03 -5.36 -16.98
C GLY A 176 23.26 -4.79 -18.18
N ASP A 177 22.26 -5.49 -18.73
CA ASP A 177 21.38 -4.92 -19.77
C ASP A 177 20.17 -4.22 -19.14
N GLU A 178 20.18 -2.88 -19.06
CA GLU A 178 19.08 -2.09 -18.49
C GLU A 178 17.73 -2.31 -19.19
N ALA A 179 17.73 -2.48 -20.53
CA ALA A 179 16.50 -2.79 -21.26
C ALA A 179 15.92 -4.14 -20.82
N LEU A 180 16.77 -5.13 -20.53
CA LEU A 180 16.36 -6.42 -20.04
C LEU A 180 15.76 -6.36 -18.62
N VAL A 181 16.30 -5.51 -17.75
CA VAL A 181 15.73 -5.25 -16.43
C VAL A 181 14.32 -4.69 -16.54
N GLU A 182 14.10 -3.67 -17.38
CA GLU A 182 12.79 -3.08 -17.60
C GLU A 182 11.76 -4.08 -18.15
N VAL A 183 12.17 -4.90 -19.13
CA VAL A 183 11.31 -5.97 -19.68
C VAL A 183 10.92 -7.00 -18.62
N ARG A 184 11.87 -7.44 -17.81
CA ARG A 184 11.61 -8.40 -16.73
C ARG A 184 10.63 -7.83 -15.70
N GLY A 185 10.79 -6.57 -15.31
CA GLY A 185 9.89 -5.90 -14.38
C GLY A 185 8.45 -5.81 -14.94
N ALA A 186 8.32 -5.36 -16.19
CA ALA A 186 7.02 -5.28 -16.85
C ALA A 186 6.35 -6.65 -16.99
N LEU A 187 7.10 -7.66 -17.42
CA LEU A 187 6.59 -9.03 -17.55
C LEU A 187 6.25 -9.64 -16.19
N ALA A 188 7.00 -9.36 -15.14
CA ALA A 188 6.71 -9.84 -13.80
C ALA A 188 5.36 -9.30 -13.30
N GLU A 189 5.11 -8.00 -13.47
CA GLU A 189 3.81 -7.39 -13.13
C GLU A 189 2.68 -7.99 -13.95
N ALA A 190 2.86 -8.13 -15.27
CA ALA A 190 1.85 -8.70 -16.15
C ALA A 190 1.55 -10.16 -15.82
N THR A 191 2.58 -10.94 -15.49
CA THR A 191 2.47 -12.36 -15.16
C THR A 191 1.80 -12.55 -13.79
N ALA A 192 2.14 -11.72 -12.81
CA ALA A 192 1.47 -11.70 -11.51
C ALA A 192 -0.02 -11.36 -11.64
N ALA A 193 -0.35 -10.35 -12.44
CA ALA A 193 -1.73 -9.92 -12.66
C ALA A 193 -2.58 -10.98 -13.40
N THR A 194 -1.95 -11.88 -14.17
CA THR A 194 -2.62 -13.01 -14.83
C THR A 194 -2.68 -14.27 -13.97
N GLY A 195 -2.18 -14.23 -12.72
CA GLY A 195 -2.34 -15.28 -11.71
C GLY A 195 -1.18 -16.28 -11.64
N ASP A 196 -0.15 -16.16 -12.46
CA ASP A 196 1.03 -17.03 -12.39
C ASP A 196 2.10 -16.44 -11.46
N THR A 197 1.85 -16.56 -10.17
CA THR A 197 2.74 -16.03 -9.13
C THR A 197 4.14 -16.63 -9.16
N THR A 198 4.27 -17.91 -9.53
CA THR A 198 5.59 -18.59 -9.56
C THR A 198 6.45 -18.01 -10.68
N ALA A 199 5.93 -17.92 -11.90
CA ALA A 199 6.66 -17.32 -13.01
C ALA A 199 6.95 -15.82 -12.77
N ALA A 200 6.03 -15.10 -12.13
CA ALA A 200 6.27 -13.71 -11.74
C ALA A 200 7.46 -13.57 -10.77
N LEU A 201 7.57 -14.45 -9.78
CA LEU A 201 8.70 -14.45 -8.84
C LEU A 201 10.05 -14.76 -9.52
N GLU A 202 10.06 -15.62 -10.54
CA GLU A 202 11.27 -15.89 -11.34
C GLU A 202 11.69 -14.67 -12.18
N LEU A 203 10.72 -13.96 -12.75
CA LEU A 203 10.99 -12.72 -13.48
C LEU A 203 11.50 -11.62 -12.54
N TRP A 204 10.94 -11.50 -11.34
CA TRP A 204 11.43 -10.59 -10.29
C TRP A 204 12.83 -10.96 -9.81
N ASP A 205 13.17 -12.25 -9.72
CA ASP A 205 14.53 -12.69 -9.42
C ASP A 205 15.52 -12.23 -10.49
N GLY A 206 15.17 -12.42 -11.76
CA GLY A 206 15.98 -11.93 -12.88
C GLY A 206 16.11 -10.41 -12.94
N TYR A 207 15.04 -9.69 -12.60
CA TYR A 207 15.05 -8.24 -12.45
C TYR A 207 16.02 -7.79 -11.34
N ALA A 208 15.93 -8.40 -10.16
CA ALA A 208 16.80 -8.08 -9.03
C ALA A 208 18.27 -8.33 -9.32
N ARG A 209 18.60 -9.44 -10.01
CA ARG A 209 20.00 -9.76 -10.34
C ARG A 209 20.64 -8.81 -11.33
N GLY A 210 19.87 -8.25 -12.25
CA GLY A 210 20.33 -7.28 -13.25
C GLY A 210 20.20 -5.82 -12.81
N GLY A 211 19.45 -5.55 -11.75
CA GLY A 211 19.08 -4.22 -11.32
C GLY A 211 20.10 -3.52 -10.41
N ARG A 212 19.93 -2.20 -10.28
CA ARG A 212 20.63 -1.36 -9.29
C ARG A 212 20.04 -1.61 -7.88
N GLU A 213 20.63 -1.07 -6.83
CA GLU A 213 20.18 -1.34 -5.46
C GLU A 213 18.71 -0.98 -5.20
N HIS A 214 18.23 0.16 -5.70
CA HIS A 214 16.82 0.53 -5.54
C HIS A 214 15.86 -0.40 -6.32
N GLU A 215 16.30 -0.94 -7.46
CA GLU A 215 15.54 -1.91 -8.25
C GLU A 215 15.51 -3.28 -7.56
N LYS A 216 16.61 -3.69 -6.93
CA LYS A 216 16.66 -4.89 -6.08
C LYS A 216 15.71 -4.76 -4.91
N ALA A 217 15.71 -3.61 -4.23
CA ALA A 217 14.80 -3.31 -3.15
C ALA A 217 13.33 -3.40 -3.59
N TYR A 218 13.01 -2.83 -4.75
CA TYR A 218 11.69 -2.91 -5.34
C TYR A 218 11.28 -4.35 -5.64
N ALA A 219 12.16 -5.14 -6.27
CA ALA A 219 11.89 -6.55 -6.55
C ALA A 219 11.61 -7.36 -5.28
N ARG A 220 12.39 -7.14 -4.20
CA ARG A 220 12.17 -7.79 -2.89
C ARG A 220 10.79 -7.45 -2.31
N ALA A 221 10.41 -6.17 -2.36
CA ALA A 221 9.10 -5.74 -1.88
C ALA A 221 7.95 -6.37 -2.67
N ARG A 222 8.05 -6.37 -4.01
CA ARG A 222 7.04 -6.97 -4.88
C ARG A 222 6.93 -8.49 -4.68
N ALA A 223 8.05 -9.18 -4.57
CA ALA A 223 8.08 -10.61 -4.29
C ALA A 223 7.45 -10.94 -2.93
N THR A 224 7.72 -10.15 -1.91
CA THR A 224 7.14 -10.31 -0.57
C THR A 224 5.62 -10.13 -0.60
N GLU A 225 5.14 -9.10 -1.32
CA GLU A 225 3.69 -8.87 -1.50
C GLU A 225 3.02 -10.05 -2.23
N LEU A 226 3.60 -10.51 -3.34
CA LEU A 226 3.08 -11.66 -4.08
C LEU A 226 3.05 -12.94 -3.25
N ALA A 227 4.10 -13.18 -2.46
CA ALA A 227 4.18 -14.34 -1.58
C ALA A 227 3.12 -14.32 -0.47
N ALA A 228 2.63 -13.14 -0.08
CA ALA A 228 1.60 -13.01 0.97
C ALA A 228 0.27 -13.67 0.59
N ASP A 229 -0.06 -13.72 -0.68
CA ASP A 229 -1.32 -14.27 -1.19
C ASP A 229 -1.22 -15.76 -1.61
N VAL A 230 0.00 -16.34 -1.60
CA VAL A 230 0.21 -17.74 -1.98
C VAL A 230 -0.26 -18.67 -0.86
N ALA A 231 -1.08 -19.67 -1.19
CA ALA A 231 -1.51 -20.69 -0.24
C ALA A 231 -0.30 -21.55 0.24
N PRO A 232 -0.27 -22.03 1.50
CA PRO A 232 0.88 -22.72 2.07
C PRO A 232 1.36 -23.95 1.30
N ASP A 233 0.43 -24.75 0.76
CA ASP A 233 0.75 -25.92 -0.07
C ASP A 233 1.35 -25.53 -1.43
N ALA A 234 0.82 -24.47 -2.05
CA ALA A 234 1.36 -23.91 -3.28
C ALA A 234 2.73 -23.26 -3.04
N ALA A 235 2.93 -22.58 -1.92
CA ALA A 235 4.22 -22.04 -1.52
C ALA A 235 5.27 -23.14 -1.37
N ALA A 236 4.93 -24.27 -0.76
CA ALA A 236 5.85 -25.42 -0.62
C ALA A 236 6.22 -26.05 -1.98
N ARG A 237 5.26 -26.13 -2.92
CA ARG A 237 5.55 -26.60 -4.28
C ARG A 237 6.45 -25.63 -5.05
N ALA A 238 6.09 -24.35 -5.06
CA ALA A 238 6.83 -23.31 -5.77
C ALA A 238 8.24 -23.13 -5.20
N TRP A 239 8.39 -23.21 -3.86
CA TRP A 239 9.69 -23.15 -3.21
C TRP A 239 10.62 -24.29 -3.66
N ARG A 240 10.11 -25.54 -3.77
CA ARG A 240 10.90 -26.67 -4.26
C ARG A 240 11.32 -26.54 -5.73
N ALA A 241 10.47 -25.93 -6.55
CA ALA A 241 10.72 -25.76 -7.98
C ALA A 241 11.66 -24.57 -8.28
N SER A 242 11.83 -23.64 -7.35
CA SER A 242 12.57 -22.39 -7.58
C SER A 242 14.09 -22.56 -7.43
N ALA A 243 14.86 -21.61 -7.96
CA ALA A 243 16.32 -21.57 -7.87
C ALA A 243 16.81 -21.51 -6.41
N GLU A 244 17.89 -22.24 -6.10
CA GLU A 244 18.38 -22.42 -4.72
C GLU A 244 18.67 -21.13 -3.95
N LYS A 245 19.15 -20.10 -4.60
CA LYS A 245 19.43 -18.78 -4.00
C LYS A 245 18.57 -17.69 -4.64
N GLY A 246 17.35 -18.06 -5.06
CA GLY A 246 16.44 -17.19 -5.76
C GLY A 246 15.47 -16.46 -4.84
N LEU A 247 14.87 -15.42 -5.39
CA LEU A 247 13.91 -14.56 -4.70
C LEU A 247 12.68 -15.34 -4.23
N ALA A 248 12.19 -16.30 -5.03
CA ALA A 248 11.06 -17.16 -4.67
C ALA A 248 11.34 -17.98 -3.39
N ARG A 249 12.54 -18.59 -3.26
CA ARG A 249 12.92 -19.30 -2.02
C ARG A 249 13.00 -18.36 -0.83
N ALA A 250 13.53 -17.16 -1.03
CA ALA A 250 13.64 -16.16 0.02
C ALA A 250 12.29 -15.74 0.61
N VAL A 251 11.24 -15.60 -0.22
CA VAL A 251 9.94 -15.09 0.22
C VAL A 251 8.91 -16.17 0.53
N LEU A 252 8.96 -17.32 -0.14
CA LEU A 252 8.01 -18.42 0.08
C LEU A 252 8.42 -19.36 1.22
N GLY A 253 9.69 -19.33 1.61
CA GLY A 253 10.27 -20.25 2.60
C GLY A 253 9.51 -20.32 3.93
N PRO A 254 9.14 -19.20 4.57
CA PRO A 254 8.41 -19.25 5.83
C PRO A 254 7.06 -20.00 5.73
N LYS A 255 6.33 -19.82 4.65
CA LYS A 255 5.05 -20.53 4.40
C LYS A 255 5.29 -22.01 4.06
N ALA A 256 6.33 -22.29 3.27
CA ALA A 256 6.69 -23.66 2.92
C ALA A 256 7.14 -24.46 4.15
N ALA A 257 7.97 -23.89 5.01
CA ALA A 257 8.40 -24.51 6.26
C ALA A 257 7.22 -24.74 7.22
N ALA A 258 6.33 -23.77 7.36
CA ALA A 258 5.13 -23.89 8.19
C ALA A 258 4.21 -25.02 7.68
N TYR A 259 4.01 -25.13 6.37
CA TYR A 259 3.23 -26.22 5.78
C TYR A 259 3.84 -27.60 6.02
N VAL A 260 5.16 -27.76 5.83
CA VAL A 260 5.87 -29.03 6.05
C VAL A 260 5.86 -29.39 7.54
N ARG A 261 6.01 -28.41 8.42
CA ARG A 261 5.93 -28.62 9.88
C ARG A 261 4.54 -29.07 10.32
N ALA A 262 3.48 -28.53 9.74
CA ALA A 262 2.11 -28.96 9.98
C ALA A 262 1.83 -30.40 9.48
N GLY A 263 2.56 -30.86 8.47
CA GLY A 263 2.56 -32.24 7.98
C GLY A 263 3.40 -33.24 8.81
N ALA A 264 3.83 -32.83 10.02
CA ALA A 264 4.64 -33.64 10.95
C ALA A 264 6.05 -34.04 10.44
N ASP A 265 6.65 -33.21 9.57
CA ASP A 265 8.06 -33.35 9.16
C ASP A 265 8.89 -32.13 9.66
N PRO A 266 9.34 -32.17 10.95
CA PRO A 266 10.15 -31.08 11.49
C PRO A 266 11.56 -31.02 10.88
N GLY A 267 12.11 -32.14 10.40
CA GLY A 267 13.42 -32.20 9.75
C GLY A 267 13.39 -31.49 8.38
N GLY A 268 12.38 -31.78 7.57
CA GLY A 268 12.16 -31.11 6.30
C GLY A 268 11.88 -29.63 6.47
N ALA A 269 11.13 -29.23 7.50
CA ALA A 269 10.90 -27.82 7.81
C ALA A 269 12.19 -27.09 8.18
N ALA A 270 13.06 -27.67 8.99
CA ALA A 270 14.36 -27.11 9.39
C ALA A 270 15.31 -26.94 8.17
N ALA A 271 15.30 -27.87 7.24
CA ALA A 271 16.06 -27.75 5.99
C ALA A 271 15.55 -26.56 5.14
N ILE A 272 14.21 -26.41 5.00
CA ILE A 272 13.60 -25.28 4.31
C ILE A 272 13.96 -23.95 4.99
N ASP A 273 13.92 -23.88 6.31
CA ASP A 273 14.29 -22.67 7.06
C ASP A 273 15.76 -22.29 6.79
N SER A 274 16.69 -23.27 6.83
CA SER A 274 18.11 -23.03 6.55
C SER A 274 18.37 -22.55 5.12
N GLU A 275 17.75 -23.19 4.12
CA GLU A 275 17.90 -22.78 2.73
C GLU A 275 17.23 -21.43 2.46
N THR A 276 16.14 -21.12 3.15
CA THR A 276 15.47 -19.81 3.08
C THR A 276 16.37 -18.70 3.61
N VAL A 277 17.04 -18.91 4.74
CA VAL A 277 18.02 -17.94 5.27
C VAL A 277 19.15 -17.72 4.26
N ALA A 278 19.69 -18.79 3.66
CA ALA A 278 20.72 -18.68 2.65
C ALA A 278 20.25 -17.92 1.37
N ALA A 279 19.00 -18.15 0.94
CA ALA A 279 18.42 -17.47 -0.19
C ALA A 279 18.14 -15.98 0.13
N ARG A 280 17.64 -15.68 1.32
CA ARG A 280 17.43 -14.30 1.81
C ARG A 280 18.74 -13.52 1.82
N HIS A 281 19.79 -14.09 2.40
CA HIS A 281 21.11 -13.48 2.39
C HIS A 281 21.64 -13.26 0.96
N ALA A 282 21.52 -14.25 0.09
CA ALA A 282 21.98 -14.14 -1.31
C ALA A 282 21.21 -13.07 -2.12
N MET A 283 19.95 -12.83 -1.78
CA MET A 283 19.09 -11.84 -2.43
C MET A 283 19.08 -10.48 -1.70
N GLY A 284 19.94 -10.31 -0.68
CA GLY A 284 20.07 -9.09 0.10
C GLY A 284 18.84 -8.79 0.96
N PHE A 285 18.11 -9.80 1.39
CA PHE A 285 17.21 -9.67 2.53
C PHE A 285 18.06 -9.76 3.79
N ASP A 286 18.64 -8.67 4.19
CA ASP A 286 19.39 -8.66 5.42
C ASP A 286 18.40 -8.71 6.60
N ASP A 287 18.66 -9.58 7.55
CA ASP A 287 17.94 -9.62 8.81
C ASP A 287 18.29 -8.33 9.57
N GLY A 288 17.36 -7.40 9.63
CA GLY A 288 17.57 -6.00 10.04
C GLY A 288 18.32 -5.76 11.36
N GLN A 289 18.47 -6.80 12.19
CA GLN A 289 19.27 -6.74 13.41
C GLN A 289 20.77 -6.52 13.19
N ALA A 290 21.33 -7.05 12.09
CA ALA A 290 22.76 -6.85 11.80
C ALA A 290 23.07 -5.45 11.26
N GLN A 291 22.11 -4.78 10.65
CA GLN A 291 22.30 -3.45 10.05
C GLN A 291 21.86 -2.31 10.95
N ALA A 292 21.01 -2.57 11.95
CA ALA A 292 20.59 -1.57 12.94
C ALA A 292 21.74 -1.02 13.81
N GLN A 293 22.97 -1.47 13.59
CA GLN A 293 24.18 -0.95 14.23
C GLN A 293 24.71 0.35 13.59
N GLY A 294 24.12 0.81 12.48
CA GLY A 294 24.48 2.08 11.87
C GLY A 294 24.22 3.29 12.78
N SER A 295 25.10 4.27 12.69
CA SER A 295 24.96 5.53 13.42
C SER A 295 23.82 6.37 12.83
N GLY A 296 22.71 6.51 13.57
CA GLY A 296 21.72 7.54 13.31
C GLY A 296 21.93 8.73 14.27
N ASP A 297 21.52 9.92 13.86
CA ASP A 297 21.49 11.10 14.74
C ASP A 297 20.20 11.05 15.56
N ALA A 298 20.35 10.90 16.88
CA ALA A 298 19.22 10.82 17.82
C ALA A 298 18.30 12.06 17.81
N GLY A 299 18.76 13.17 17.28
CA GLY A 299 17.98 14.39 17.07
C GLY A 299 17.20 14.44 15.75
N ARG A 300 17.30 13.42 14.87
CA ARG A 300 16.73 13.44 13.53
C ARG A 300 15.71 12.33 13.31
N LEU A 301 14.49 12.69 12.91
CA LEU A 301 13.41 11.77 12.57
C LEU A 301 13.00 11.92 11.12
N GLY A 302 12.93 10.83 10.39
CA GLY A 302 12.51 10.78 9.00
C GLY A 302 10.99 10.60 8.85
N LEU A 303 10.41 11.22 7.85
CA LEU A 303 9.05 10.98 7.38
C LEU A 303 9.09 10.57 5.91
N ALA A 304 8.75 9.31 5.60
CA ALA A 304 8.55 8.83 4.23
C ALA A 304 7.04 8.70 3.99
N ILE A 305 6.42 9.76 3.48
CA ILE A 305 4.95 9.94 3.44
C ILE A 305 4.51 10.49 2.08
N ALA A 306 3.25 10.26 1.72
CA ALA A 306 2.69 10.80 0.49
C ALA A 306 2.28 12.26 0.69
N LEU A 307 3.03 13.21 0.13
CA LEU A 307 2.64 14.63 0.06
C LEU A 307 2.07 15.02 -1.29
N THR A 308 2.12 14.12 -2.26
CA THR A 308 1.48 14.21 -3.57
C THR A 308 0.81 12.89 -3.93
N GLY A 309 -0.09 12.91 -4.94
CA GLY A 309 -0.81 11.72 -5.38
C GLY A 309 -2.04 11.38 -4.52
N LYS A 310 -2.52 10.15 -4.66
CA LYS A 310 -3.82 9.72 -4.11
C LYS A 310 -3.90 9.78 -2.59
N PHE A 311 -2.79 9.52 -1.90
CA PHE A 311 -2.71 9.45 -0.43
C PHE A 311 -2.16 10.73 0.22
N GLN A 312 -2.07 11.83 -0.55
CA GLN A 312 -1.65 13.14 -0.03
C GLN A 312 -2.37 13.53 1.28
N PRO A 313 -3.69 13.41 1.43
CA PRO A 313 -4.36 13.80 2.67
C PRO A 313 -3.89 13.02 3.90
N VAL A 314 -3.56 11.72 3.71
CA VAL A 314 -3.06 10.85 4.77
C VAL A 314 -1.63 11.25 5.17
N GLY A 315 -0.77 11.50 4.18
CA GLY A 315 0.60 11.94 4.42
C GLY A 315 0.68 13.31 5.10
N GLU A 316 -0.15 14.27 4.65
CA GLU A 316 -0.24 15.58 5.30
C GLU A 316 -0.74 15.50 6.74
N ALA A 317 -1.73 14.65 7.01
CA ALA A 317 -2.24 14.40 8.35
C ALA A 317 -1.14 13.86 9.27
N ALA A 318 -0.40 12.85 8.80
CA ALA A 318 0.72 12.26 9.53
C ALA A 318 1.84 13.28 9.78
N MET A 319 2.18 14.11 8.78
CA MET A 319 3.19 15.16 8.91
C MET A 319 2.82 16.20 9.98
N ARG A 320 1.59 16.73 9.92
CA ARG A 320 1.11 17.72 10.90
C ARG A 320 1.19 17.20 12.33
N ALA A 321 0.78 15.97 12.55
CA ALA A 321 0.82 15.34 13.85
C ALA A 321 2.25 15.07 14.33
N ALA A 322 3.14 14.60 13.46
CA ALA A 322 4.54 14.41 13.77
C ALA A 322 5.23 15.74 14.12
N MET A 323 4.96 16.82 13.36
CA MET A 323 5.46 18.17 13.68
C MET A 323 5.02 18.63 15.07
N LEU A 324 3.76 18.40 15.45
CA LEU A 324 3.25 18.74 16.77
C LEU A 324 3.94 17.91 17.88
N ALA A 325 4.17 16.62 17.63
CA ALA A 325 4.80 15.70 18.58
C ALA A 325 6.27 16.09 18.88
N VAL A 326 7.02 16.46 17.84
CA VAL A 326 8.46 16.79 18.01
C VAL A 326 8.72 18.23 18.44
N GLY A 327 7.67 19.05 18.59
CA GLY A 327 7.81 20.46 18.97
C GLY A 327 8.44 21.32 17.87
N SER A 328 8.28 20.96 16.61
CA SER A 328 8.70 21.78 15.48
C SER A 328 7.98 23.14 15.51
N PRO A 329 8.65 24.26 15.20
CA PRO A 329 8.04 25.58 15.36
C PRO A 329 6.88 25.78 14.40
N ILE A 330 5.68 25.53 14.91
CA ILE A 330 4.45 25.97 14.28
C ILE A 330 4.35 27.45 14.58
N LYS A 331 4.41 28.32 13.56
CA LYS A 331 4.38 29.78 13.70
C LYS A 331 3.04 30.33 14.19
N THR A 332 2.43 29.72 15.19
CA THR A 332 1.22 30.24 15.83
C THR A 332 1.49 30.42 17.32
N ALA A 333 1.38 31.65 17.78
CA ALA A 333 1.66 32.07 19.17
C ALA A 333 0.77 31.43 20.26
N ALA A 334 -0.11 30.48 19.91
CA ALA A 334 -1.14 29.94 20.79
C ALA A 334 -1.05 28.43 21.07
N ALA A 335 -0.13 27.68 20.43
CA ALA A 335 -0.04 26.23 20.67
C ALA A 335 0.83 25.95 21.90
N PRO A 336 0.29 25.37 23.01
CA PRO A 336 1.10 24.98 24.14
C PRO A 336 2.06 23.86 23.77
N ALA A 337 3.30 23.93 24.23
CA ALA A 337 4.25 22.82 24.08
C ALA A 337 3.72 21.58 24.81
N LEU A 338 3.41 20.52 24.09
CA LEU A 338 2.86 19.26 24.63
C LEU A 338 3.93 18.40 25.32
N SER A 339 5.20 18.78 25.25
CA SER A 339 6.29 18.05 25.88
C SER A 339 7.52 18.90 26.17
N SER A 340 8.18 18.59 27.28
CA SER A 340 9.44 19.18 27.73
C SER A 340 10.70 18.44 27.25
N ALA A 341 10.57 17.36 26.48
CA ALA A 341 11.70 16.61 25.93
C ALA A 341 12.37 17.37 24.77
N ALA A 342 13.64 17.10 24.51
CA ALA A 342 14.40 17.74 23.45
C ALA A 342 13.65 17.65 22.09
N ALA A 343 13.63 18.75 21.35
CA ALA A 343 13.02 18.81 20.04
C ALA A 343 13.81 17.93 19.06
N MET A 344 13.11 17.15 18.24
CA MET A 344 13.72 16.42 17.12
C MET A 344 13.53 17.20 15.83
N GLN A 345 14.50 17.12 14.94
CA GLN A 345 14.42 17.68 13.59
C GLN A 345 13.76 16.69 12.65
N LEU A 346 12.76 17.14 11.88
CA LEU A 346 12.05 16.31 10.90
C LEU A 346 12.65 16.47 9.51
N TYR A 347 12.90 15.34 8.87
CA TYR A 347 13.34 15.23 7.49
C TYR A 347 12.25 14.51 6.68
N VAL A 348 11.70 15.16 5.66
CA VAL A 348 10.54 14.65 4.93
C VAL A 348 10.94 14.27 3.52
N ARG A 349 10.46 13.10 3.06
CA ARG A 349 10.52 12.66 1.68
C ARG A 349 9.13 12.32 1.20
N ASP A 350 8.75 12.95 0.08
CA ASP A 350 7.47 12.69 -0.58
C ASP A 350 7.54 11.38 -1.36
N THR A 351 6.74 10.41 -0.96
CA THR A 351 6.62 9.14 -1.68
C THR A 351 5.79 9.23 -2.95
N GLY A 352 5.03 10.31 -3.15
CA GLY A 352 4.17 10.53 -4.31
C GLY A 352 3.09 9.47 -4.50
N SER A 353 2.80 8.67 -3.49
CA SER A 353 2.02 7.42 -3.59
C SER A 353 2.62 6.42 -4.60
N GLU A 354 3.94 6.43 -4.77
CA GLU A 354 4.69 5.63 -5.74
C GLU A 354 5.76 4.78 -5.04
N PRO A 355 5.78 3.44 -5.27
CA PRO A 355 6.72 2.53 -4.60
C PRO A 355 8.20 2.90 -4.77
N GLU A 356 8.63 3.29 -5.97
CA GLU A 356 10.02 3.65 -6.22
C GLU A 356 10.47 4.92 -5.51
N ARG A 357 9.60 5.95 -5.52
CA ARG A 357 9.89 7.18 -4.79
C ARG A 357 9.98 6.91 -3.30
N ALA A 358 9.14 6.00 -2.79
CA ALA A 358 9.16 5.57 -1.40
C ALA A 358 10.48 4.88 -1.03
N SER A 359 10.94 3.90 -1.84
CA SER A 359 12.21 3.21 -1.63
C SER A 359 13.39 4.18 -1.63
N ARG A 360 13.45 5.05 -2.65
CA ARG A 360 14.49 6.07 -2.76
C ARG A 360 14.48 7.03 -1.57
N GLY A 361 13.29 7.55 -1.22
CA GLY A 361 13.14 8.49 -0.10
C GLY A 361 13.57 7.89 1.23
N VAL A 362 13.31 6.62 1.48
CA VAL A 362 13.80 5.89 2.65
C VAL A 362 15.33 5.78 2.63
N GLY A 363 15.94 5.45 1.48
CA GLY A 363 17.39 5.40 1.33
C GLY A 363 18.06 6.76 1.60
N GLU A 364 17.51 7.85 1.04
CA GLU A 364 17.99 9.21 1.29
C GLU A 364 17.89 9.59 2.78
N LEU A 365 16.77 9.29 3.43
CA LEU A 365 16.61 9.52 4.88
C LEU A 365 17.65 8.74 5.70
N ALA A 366 17.93 7.51 5.29
CA ALA A 366 18.86 6.65 5.99
C ALA A 366 20.32 7.09 5.87
N HIS A 367 20.74 7.46 4.66
CA HIS A 367 22.16 7.74 4.34
C HIS A 367 22.47 9.23 4.36
N ASP A 368 21.73 10.04 3.60
CA ASP A 368 22.06 11.45 3.42
C ASP A 368 21.71 12.27 4.67
N GLU A 369 20.57 11.96 5.29
CA GLU A 369 20.10 12.66 6.48
C GLU A 369 20.45 11.94 7.79
N SER A 370 20.90 10.71 7.73
CA SER A 370 21.32 9.89 8.89
C SER A 370 20.27 9.87 10.00
N VAL A 371 18.97 9.72 9.66
CA VAL A 371 17.89 9.72 10.65
C VAL A 371 17.98 8.53 11.60
N ILE A 372 17.57 8.70 12.85
CA ILE A 372 17.56 7.63 13.86
C ILE A 372 16.41 6.65 13.65
N GLY A 373 15.33 7.11 13.05
CA GLY A 373 14.14 6.30 12.75
C GLY A 373 13.26 6.97 11.73
N ILE A 374 12.28 6.24 11.20
CA ILE A 374 11.36 6.70 10.17
C ILE A 374 9.90 6.44 10.57
N LEU A 375 9.02 7.41 10.30
CA LEU A 375 7.57 7.19 10.23
C LEU A 375 7.17 7.07 8.77
N THR A 376 6.36 6.06 8.43
CA THR A 376 5.79 5.93 7.10
C THR A 376 4.26 5.93 7.14
N ALA A 377 3.63 6.60 6.14
CA ALA A 377 2.19 6.61 5.96
C ALA A 377 1.88 6.51 4.46
N ALA A 378 1.37 5.36 4.04
CA ALA A 378 1.15 5.05 2.63
C ALA A 378 0.09 3.97 2.46
N ASP A 379 -0.32 3.70 1.21
CA ASP A 379 -1.09 2.49 0.92
C ASP A 379 -0.23 1.23 1.07
N ARG A 380 -0.88 0.08 1.13
CA ARG A 380 -0.25 -1.22 1.35
C ARG A 380 0.92 -1.51 0.41
N LYS A 381 0.82 -1.10 -0.85
CA LYS A 381 1.85 -1.37 -1.86
C LYS A 381 3.09 -0.51 -1.65
N VAL A 382 2.89 0.78 -1.43
CA VAL A 382 3.96 1.75 -1.14
C VAL A 382 4.58 1.46 0.23
N ALA A 383 3.76 1.09 1.22
CA ALA A 383 4.21 0.70 2.55
C ALA A 383 5.15 -0.51 2.48
N ALA A 384 4.78 -1.58 1.77
CA ALA A 384 5.64 -2.76 1.62
C ALA A 384 7.03 -2.41 1.06
N THR A 385 7.08 -1.50 0.08
CA THR A 385 8.35 -1.04 -0.49
C THR A 385 9.15 -0.17 0.49
N SER A 386 8.46 0.73 1.21
CA SER A 386 9.11 1.55 2.25
C SER A 386 9.71 0.69 3.36
N LEU A 387 8.97 -0.35 3.80
CA LEU A 387 9.43 -1.27 4.86
C LEU A 387 10.61 -2.13 4.40
N ALA A 388 10.59 -2.61 3.14
CA ALA A 388 11.70 -3.33 2.56
C ALA A 388 12.97 -2.45 2.52
N ALA A 389 12.85 -1.22 2.02
CA ALA A 389 13.95 -0.27 1.97
C ALA A 389 14.46 0.11 3.39
N ALA A 390 13.56 0.30 4.36
CA ALA A 390 13.95 0.56 5.74
C ALA A 390 14.73 -0.60 6.34
N ASN A 391 14.28 -1.82 6.09
CA ASN A 391 14.96 -3.03 6.54
C ASN A 391 16.37 -3.18 5.94
N GLU A 392 16.51 -2.91 4.62
CA GLU A 392 17.81 -2.93 3.93
C GLU A 392 18.79 -1.90 4.47
N ASN A 393 18.28 -0.74 4.87
CA ASN A 393 19.10 0.34 5.41
C ASN A 393 19.22 0.29 6.94
N GLY A 394 18.69 -0.74 7.60
CA GLY A 394 18.77 -0.93 9.03
C GLY A 394 18.14 0.20 9.85
N VAL A 395 17.07 0.85 9.35
CA VAL A 395 16.45 1.99 10.02
C VAL A 395 15.18 1.57 10.75
N PRO A 396 15.10 1.73 12.08
CA PRO A 396 13.87 1.52 12.83
C PRO A 396 12.71 2.33 12.24
N THR A 397 11.62 1.67 11.90
CA THR A 397 10.50 2.32 11.22
C THR A 397 9.19 1.99 11.91
N LEU A 398 8.38 3.01 12.16
CA LEU A 398 7.00 2.88 12.62
C LEU A 398 6.05 3.12 11.44
N ALA A 399 5.28 2.09 11.08
CA ALA A 399 4.42 2.11 9.90
C ALA A 399 2.95 2.33 10.27
N LEU A 400 2.34 3.36 9.68
CA LEU A 400 0.90 3.57 9.71
C LEU A 400 0.21 2.69 8.64
N ASP A 401 0.36 1.39 8.77
CA ASP A 401 -0.07 0.37 7.83
C ASP A 401 -0.66 -0.82 8.61
N ASP A 402 -1.54 -1.58 7.99
CA ASP A 402 -2.24 -2.72 8.61
C ASP A 402 -1.50 -4.07 8.47
N THR A 403 -0.28 -4.06 7.93
CA THR A 403 0.54 -5.25 7.73
C THR A 403 1.56 -5.39 8.86
N ALA A 404 1.59 -6.54 9.53
CA ALA A 404 2.64 -6.85 10.50
C ALA A 404 3.97 -7.10 9.76
N PRO A 405 5.06 -6.39 10.11
CA PRO A 405 6.32 -6.46 9.34
C PRO A 405 7.07 -7.79 9.46
N GLY A 406 6.86 -8.52 10.54
CA GLY A 406 7.55 -9.77 10.84
C GLY A 406 8.76 -9.60 11.78
N ALA A 407 9.15 -10.68 12.46
CA ALA A 407 10.11 -10.68 13.56
C ALA A 407 11.54 -10.24 13.17
N THR A 408 11.92 -10.36 11.91
CA THR A 408 13.26 -9.98 11.41
C THR A 408 13.30 -8.59 10.79
N SER A 409 12.18 -7.85 10.83
CA SER A 409 12.08 -6.50 10.28
C SER A 409 12.62 -5.45 11.24
N THR A 410 13.15 -4.34 10.71
CA THR A 410 13.41 -3.12 11.49
C THR A 410 12.15 -2.27 11.67
N ALA A 411 11.04 -2.67 11.05
CA ALA A 411 9.78 -1.95 11.10
C ALA A 411 8.82 -2.55 12.13
N PHE A 412 7.97 -1.68 12.69
CA PHE A 412 6.89 -2.04 13.60
C PHE A 412 5.57 -1.49 13.08
N GLN A 413 4.50 -2.27 13.24
CA GLN A 413 3.16 -1.82 12.91
C GLN A 413 2.64 -0.86 13.99
N LEU A 414 2.46 0.40 13.61
CA LEU A 414 2.02 1.44 14.55
C LEU A 414 0.52 1.41 14.82
N ILE A 415 -0.29 1.03 13.84
CA ILE A 415 -1.75 1.00 13.96
C ILE A 415 -2.25 -0.36 14.44
N HIS A 416 -3.41 -0.37 15.08
CA HIS A 416 -4.11 -1.64 15.31
C HIS A 416 -4.68 -2.16 13.99
N ALA A 417 -4.33 -3.38 13.62
CA ALA A 417 -4.92 -4.03 12.44
C ALA A 417 -6.46 -4.03 12.54
N PRO A 418 -7.17 -3.88 11.41
CA PRO A 418 -8.65 -3.92 11.41
C PRO A 418 -9.19 -5.19 12.04
N ASP A 419 -8.56 -6.32 11.81
CA ASP A 419 -8.93 -7.62 12.39
C ASP A 419 -8.80 -7.62 13.92
N ALA A 420 -7.77 -6.98 14.49
CA ALA A 420 -7.61 -6.85 15.94
C ALA A 420 -8.72 -6.00 16.57
N ARG A 421 -9.17 -4.94 15.89
CA ARG A 421 -10.30 -4.11 16.32
C ARG A 421 -11.61 -4.89 16.29
N VAL A 422 -11.82 -5.70 15.26
CA VAL A 422 -12.96 -6.60 15.14
C VAL A 422 -12.94 -7.68 16.24
N ALA A 423 -11.78 -8.29 16.48
CA ALA A 423 -11.58 -9.28 17.53
C ALA A 423 -11.92 -8.70 18.91
N ALA A 424 -11.43 -7.50 19.22
CA ALA A 424 -11.71 -6.83 20.50
C ALA A 424 -13.21 -6.61 20.70
N LEU A 425 -13.95 -6.18 19.68
CA LEU A 425 -15.41 -6.01 19.73
C LEU A 425 -16.13 -7.35 19.93
N ALA A 426 -15.75 -8.39 19.20
CA ALA A 426 -16.32 -9.72 19.33
C ALA A 426 -16.10 -10.30 20.74
N HIS A 427 -14.85 -10.21 21.25
CA HIS A 427 -14.49 -10.68 22.58
C HIS A 427 -15.23 -9.91 23.69
N ALA A 428 -15.40 -8.59 23.55
CA ALA A 428 -16.17 -7.79 24.50
C ALA A 428 -17.62 -8.28 24.58
N ALA A 429 -18.28 -8.50 23.45
CA ALA A 429 -19.65 -8.99 23.43
C ALA A 429 -19.77 -10.44 23.96
N LEU A 430 -18.83 -11.33 23.60
CA LEU A 430 -18.78 -12.71 24.13
C LEU A 430 -18.59 -12.74 25.64
N LYS A 431 -17.71 -11.86 26.18
CA LYS A 431 -17.47 -11.71 27.62
C LYS A 431 -18.72 -11.21 28.35
N MET A 432 -19.54 -10.39 27.72
CA MET A 432 -20.85 -9.98 28.24
C MET A 432 -21.89 -11.10 28.24
N GLY A 433 -21.59 -12.24 27.61
CA GLY A 433 -22.48 -13.43 27.56
C GLY A 433 -23.28 -13.56 26.28
N ALA A 434 -23.01 -12.75 25.26
CA ALA A 434 -23.66 -12.87 23.95
C ALA A 434 -23.30 -14.20 23.25
N ARG A 435 -24.26 -14.78 22.53
CA ARG A 435 -24.07 -16.04 21.77
C ARG A 435 -24.60 -15.96 20.35
N ASP A 436 -25.60 -15.13 20.08
CA ASP A 436 -26.31 -15.00 18.81
C ASP A 436 -25.91 -13.70 18.12
N PHE A 437 -25.20 -13.81 17.02
CA PHE A 437 -24.58 -12.70 16.31
C PHE A 437 -25.08 -12.61 14.87
N ALA A 438 -25.34 -11.41 14.39
CA ALA A 438 -25.51 -11.14 12.98
C ALA A 438 -24.47 -10.13 12.49
N MET A 439 -24.20 -10.16 11.19
CA MET A 439 -23.24 -9.28 10.54
C MET A 439 -23.88 -8.55 9.37
N LEU A 440 -23.50 -7.30 9.18
CA LEU A 440 -23.91 -6.45 8.08
C LEU A 440 -22.70 -5.64 7.59
N GLY A 441 -22.46 -5.63 6.29
CA GLY A 441 -21.33 -4.86 5.73
C GLY A 441 -21.37 -4.75 4.21
N PRO A 442 -20.51 -3.90 3.63
CA PRO A 442 -20.45 -3.73 2.18
C PRO A 442 -19.95 -5.01 1.49
N ASP A 443 -20.39 -5.21 0.24
CA ASP A 443 -19.90 -6.28 -0.65
C ASP A 443 -18.58 -5.86 -1.32
N SER A 444 -17.64 -5.44 -0.51
CA SER A 444 -16.27 -5.09 -0.89
C SER A 444 -15.28 -6.07 -0.27
N ALA A 445 -14.06 -6.11 -0.78
CA ALA A 445 -13.00 -6.96 -0.21
C ALA A 445 -12.76 -6.64 1.28
N ALA A 446 -12.74 -5.35 1.65
CA ALA A 446 -12.59 -4.91 3.03
C ALA A 446 -13.77 -5.35 3.91
N GLY A 447 -15.02 -5.14 3.45
CA GLY A 447 -16.21 -5.57 4.19
C GLY A 447 -16.28 -7.09 4.36
N LYS A 448 -15.91 -7.86 3.34
CA LYS A 448 -15.80 -9.33 3.42
C LYS A 448 -14.75 -9.75 4.45
N ARG A 449 -13.55 -9.15 4.41
CA ARG A 449 -12.46 -9.42 5.36
C ARG A 449 -12.92 -9.17 6.81
N LEU A 450 -13.53 -8.02 7.09
CA LEU A 450 -13.99 -7.68 8.45
C LEU A 450 -15.08 -8.64 8.94
N ARG A 451 -16.06 -8.99 8.10
CA ARG A 451 -17.11 -9.96 8.46
C ARG A 451 -16.53 -11.36 8.69
N GLU A 452 -15.56 -11.77 7.90
CA GLU A 452 -14.88 -13.06 8.08
C GLU A 452 -14.04 -13.10 9.36
N ALA A 453 -13.30 -12.02 9.65
CA ALA A 453 -12.59 -11.87 10.91
C ALA A 453 -13.56 -11.95 12.10
N PHE A 454 -14.70 -11.25 12.03
CA PHE A 454 -15.71 -11.29 13.08
C PHE A 454 -16.31 -12.70 13.26
N ARG A 455 -16.66 -13.36 12.15
CA ARG A 455 -17.17 -14.75 12.18
C ARG A 455 -16.20 -15.69 12.88
N ARG A 456 -14.92 -15.63 12.51
CA ARG A 456 -13.87 -16.46 13.09
C ARG A 456 -13.78 -16.28 14.61
N GLU A 457 -13.74 -15.05 15.08
CA GLU A 457 -13.65 -14.73 16.51
C GLU A 457 -14.91 -15.15 17.30
N VAL A 458 -16.08 -14.91 16.73
CA VAL A 458 -17.36 -15.33 17.33
C VAL A 458 -17.43 -16.85 17.48
N ILE A 459 -17.09 -17.60 16.42
CA ILE A 459 -17.12 -19.07 16.45
C ILE A 459 -16.08 -19.61 17.43
N ALA A 460 -14.86 -19.09 17.42
CA ALA A 460 -13.80 -19.47 18.35
C ALA A 460 -14.20 -19.23 19.81
N GLY A 461 -14.95 -18.17 20.10
CA GLY A 461 -15.50 -17.85 21.43
C GLY A 461 -16.80 -18.57 21.80
N GLY A 462 -17.25 -19.56 21.01
CA GLY A 462 -18.46 -20.35 21.27
C GLY A 462 -19.78 -19.64 20.97
N GLY A 463 -19.74 -18.56 20.21
CA GLY A 463 -20.91 -17.91 19.63
C GLY A 463 -21.34 -18.54 18.30
N ARG A 464 -22.48 -18.11 17.76
CA ARG A 464 -22.97 -18.52 16.44
C ARG A 464 -23.41 -17.33 15.61
N ILE A 465 -23.22 -17.42 14.30
CA ILE A 465 -23.69 -16.42 13.34
C ILE A 465 -25.11 -16.80 12.91
N THR A 466 -26.10 -15.97 13.24
CA THR A 466 -27.50 -16.16 12.91
C THR A 466 -27.92 -15.44 11.64
N GLY A 467 -27.14 -14.49 11.17
CA GLY A 467 -27.38 -13.74 9.94
C GLY A 467 -26.11 -13.09 9.41
N ASP A 468 -25.95 -13.10 8.09
CA ASP A 468 -24.89 -12.41 7.37
C ASP A 468 -25.51 -11.76 6.13
N ALA A 469 -25.47 -10.45 6.05
CA ALA A 469 -26.04 -9.70 4.96
C ALA A 469 -25.03 -8.67 4.41
N SER A 470 -25.02 -8.50 3.09
CA SER A 470 -24.17 -7.52 2.43
C SER A 470 -24.98 -6.52 1.62
N TYR A 471 -24.39 -5.38 1.36
CA TYR A 471 -24.94 -4.32 0.53
C TYR A 471 -23.89 -3.75 -0.43
N ALA A 472 -24.36 -3.16 -1.54
CA ALA A 472 -23.47 -2.52 -2.50
C ALA A 472 -22.74 -1.32 -1.87
N ALA A 473 -21.48 -1.12 -2.23
CA ALA A 473 -20.75 0.08 -1.84
C ALA A 473 -21.53 1.34 -2.27
N GLY A 474 -21.75 2.26 -1.34
CA GLY A 474 -22.56 3.46 -1.62
C GLY A 474 -24.07 3.31 -1.36
N ALA A 475 -24.56 2.14 -0.94
CA ALA A 475 -25.97 1.97 -0.58
C ALA A 475 -26.40 2.98 0.51
N THR A 476 -27.62 3.51 0.36
CA THR A 476 -28.26 4.42 1.33
C THR A 476 -29.52 3.83 1.94
N SER A 477 -29.95 2.65 1.49
CA SER A 477 -31.10 1.92 1.99
C SER A 477 -30.71 0.49 2.36
N PHE A 478 -31.14 0.04 3.54
CA PHE A 478 -30.70 -1.23 4.15
C PHE A 478 -31.87 -2.14 4.55
N GLY A 479 -33.10 -1.81 4.15
CA GLY A 479 -34.30 -2.53 4.54
C GLY A 479 -34.25 -4.02 4.22
N THR A 480 -33.81 -4.40 3.02
CA THR A 480 -33.70 -5.81 2.60
C THR A 480 -32.74 -6.60 3.49
N GLN A 481 -31.57 -6.01 3.78
CA GLN A 481 -30.52 -6.62 4.59
C GLN A 481 -30.97 -6.79 6.04
N VAL A 482 -31.61 -5.77 6.59
CA VAL A 482 -32.12 -5.78 7.96
C VAL A 482 -33.25 -6.80 8.13
N ILE A 483 -34.15 -6.92 7.15
CA ILE A 483 -35.20 -7.98 7.15
C ILE A 483 -34.55 -9.37 7.12
N ALA A 484 -33.50 -9.57 6.34
CA ALA A 484 -32.80 -10.85 6.30
C ALA A 484 -32.17 -11.22 7.66
N ILE A 485 -31.56 -10.27 8.37
CA ILE A 485 -30.98 -10.48 9.69
C ILE A 485 -32.11 -10.76 10.74
N LYS A 486 -33.24 -10.08 10.62
CA LYS A 486 -34.36 -10.22 11.56
C LYS A 486 -35.02 -11.60 11.54
N ARG A 487 -34.87 -12.38 10.46
CA ARG A 487 -35.47 -13.74 10.35
C ARG A 487 -35.07 -14.67 11.49
N THR A 488 -33.80 -14.61 11.90
CA THR A 488 -33.28 -15.29 13.09
C THR A 488 -32.70 -14.21 14.01
N PRO A 489 -33.55 -13.65 14.91
CA PRO A 489 -33.18 -12.41 15.61
C PRO A 489 -31.94 -12.56 16.47
N PRO A 490 -30.88 -11.74 16.18
CA PRO A 490 -29.63 -11.80 16.92
C PRO A 490 -29.72 -11.10 18.29
N GLN A 491 -28.75 -11.37 19.15
CA GLN A 491 -28.47 -10.58 20.37
C GLN A 491 -27.53 -9.41 20.04
N VAL A 492 -26.67 -9.60 19.06
CA VAL A 492 -25.62 -8.65 18.63
C VAL A 492 -25.68 -8.46 17.12
N VAL A 493 -25.55 -7.22 16.67
CA VAL A 493 -25.38 -6.88 15.25
C VAL A 493 -24.04 -6.18 15.08
N PHE A 494 -23.15 -6.78 14.28
CA PHE A 494 -21.89 -6.18 13.87
C PHE A 494 -22.05 -5.50 12.51
N VAL A 495 -21.75 -4.20 12.46
CA VAL A 495 -21.70 -3.40 11.23
C VAL A 495 -20.23 -3.23 10.83
N ALA A 496 -19.85 -3.92 9.74
CA ALA A 496 -18.49 -3.93 9.21
C ALA A 496 -18.23 -2.71 8.31
N ASP A 497 -18.48 -1.50 8.82
CA ASP A 497 -18.35 -0.26 8.05
C ASP A 497 -18.03 0.95 8.97
N GLY A 498 -17.84 2.13 8.36
CA GLY A 498 -17.55 3.39 9.03
C GLY A 498 -18.75 4.00 9.78
N ALA A 499 -18.48 5.07 10.51
CA ALA A 499 -19.48 5.78 11.30
C ALA A 499 -20.59 6.41 10.45
N ASP A 500 -20.27 6.88 9.24
CA ASP A 500 -21.22 7.44 8.27
C ASP A 500 -22.28 6.42 7.83
N ARG A 501 -21.91 5.16 7.65
CA ARG A 501 -22.85 4.08 7.33
C ARG A 501 -23.65 3.65 8.54
N LEU A 502 -23.03 3.66 9.73
CA LEU A 502 -23.71 3.37 10.97
C LEU A 502 -24.86 4.36 11.24
N GLU A 503 -24.67 5.65 10.88
CA GLU A 503 -25.71 6.68 10.96
C GLU A 503 -27.00 6.31 10.18
N LEU A 504 -26.86 5.58 9.08
CA LEU A 504 -27.98 5.17 8.23
C LEU A 504 -28.52 3.77 8.60
N ILE A 505 -27.64 2.86 9.01
CA ILE A 505 -28.00 1.47 9.33
C ILE A 505 -28.73 1.38 10.67
N ALA A 506 -28.31 2.14 11.68
CA ALA A 506 -28.91 2.06 13.01
C ALA A 506 -30.42 2.45 13.02
N PRO A 507 -30.85 3.53 12.34
CA PRO A 507 -32.29 3.80 12.16
C PRO A 507 -33.03 2.71 11.39
N ALA A 508 -32.40 2.10 10.36
CA ALA A 508 -32.99 1.02 9.60
C ALA A 508 -33.20 -0.24 10.44
N LEU A 509 -32.26 -0.57 11.34
CA LEU A 509 -32.43 -1.64 12.33
C LEU A 509 -33.61 -1.36 13.25
N ALA A 510 -33.71 -0.15 13.80
CA ALA A 510 -34.81 0.26 14.67
C ALA A 510 -36.17 0.21 13.96
N ALA A 511 -36.24 0.62 12.68
CA ALA A 511 -37.45 0.51 11.86
C ALA A 511 -37.91 -0.95 11.65
N ALA A 512 -37.01 -1.90 11.80
CA ALA A 512 -37.29 -3.32 11.76
C ALA A 512 -37.42 -3.95 13.16
N ASP A 513 -37.67 -3.18 14.20
CA ASP A 513 -37.81 -3.58 15.60
C ASP A 513 -36.56 -4.18 16.26
N LEU A 514 -35.36 -3.89 15.70
CA LEU A 514 -34.06 -4.21 16.27
C LEU A 514 -33.42 -2.91 16.82
N TRP A 515 -33.61 -2.65 18.10
CA TRP A 515 -33.17 -1.41 18.74
C TRP A 515 -31.81 -1.58 19.41
N ALA A 516 -30.87 -0.73 19.07
CA ALA A 516 -29.62 -0.72 19.80
C ALA A 516 -29.85 -0.29 21.25
N ALA A 517 -29.28 -1.06 22.16
CA ALA A 517 -29.42 -0.82 23.61
C ALA A 517 -28.18 -1.38 24.33
N PRO A 518 -27.85 -0.84 25.54
CA PRO A 518 -26.86 -1.44 26.40
C PRO A 518 -27.16 -2.91 26.70
N TRP A 519 -26.10 -3.71 26.82
CA TRP A 519 -26.27 -5.13 27.16
C TRP A 519 -27.03 -5.30 28.48
N GLY A 520 -28.04 -6.16 28.47
CA GLY A 520 -28.88 -6.39 29.64
C GLY A 520 -29.98 -5.35 29.90
N ALA A 521 -30.11 -4.32 29.06
CA ALA A 521 -31.17 -3.31 29.21
C ALA A 521 -32.57 -3.94 29.10
N PRO A 522 -33.58 -3.45 29.84
CA PRO A 522 -34.93 -3.91 29.73
C PRO A 522 -35.49 -3.67 28.33
N ARG A 523 -36.29 -4.62 27.83
CA ARG A 523 -36.92 -4.47 26.52
C ARG A 523 -37.93 -3.31 26.51
N PRO A 524 -37.97 -2.51 25.44
CA PRO A 524 -38.95 -1.46 25.30
C PRO A 524 -40.37 -2.00 25.38
N ALA A 525 -41.29 -1.21 25.90
CA ALA A 525 -42.69 -1.54 25.89
C ALA A 525 -43.23 -1.61 24.44
N ALA A 526 -44.08 -2.57 24.15
CA ALA A 526 -44.78 -2.61 22.86
C ALA A 526 -45.89 -1.56 22.83
N ALA A 527 -46.06 -0.89 21.69
CA ALA A 527 -47.27 -0.14 21.44
C ALA A 527 -48.47 -1.11 21.35
N PRO A 528 -49.68 -0.70 21.71
CA PRO A 528 -50.86 -1.55 21.60
C PRO A 528 -51.01 -2.13 20.18
N GLY A 529 -51.05 -3.47 20.07
CA GLY A 529 -51.17 -4.17 18.78
C GLY A 529 -49.92 -4.29 17.94
N ALA A 530 -48.76 -3.77 18.38
CA ALA A 530 -47.48 -3.87 17.67
C ALA A 530 -46.61 -5.01 18.23
N PRO A 531 -45.74 -5.61 17.41
CA PRO A 531 -44.70 -6.53 17.87
C PRO A 531 -43.78 -5.85 18.90
N ARG A 532 -43.41 -6.58 19.95
CA ARG A 532 -42.50 -6.02 20.96
C ARG A 532 -41.11 -5.87 20.38
N PRO A 533 -40.51 -4.67 20.38
CA PRO A 533 -39.16 -4.44 19.88
C PRO A 533 -38.12 -5.30 20.62
N ARG A 534 -37.01 -5.63 19.94
CA ARG A 534 -35.90 -6.38 20.54
C ARG A 534 -34.71 -5.47 20.72
N ASN A 535 -34.06 -5.57 21.86
CA ASN A 535 -32.79 -4.97 22.08
C ASN A 535 -31.71 -5.80 21.40
N VAL A 536 -30.77 -5.12 20.73
CA VAL A 536 -29.54 -5.68 20.18
C VAL A 536 -28.35 -4.86 20.65
N LEU A 537 -27.24 -5.52 20.97
CA LEU A 537 -25.97 -4.84 21.15
C LEU A 537 -25.40 -4.54 19.76
N LEU A 538 -25.18 -3.26 19.46
CA LEU A 538 -24.63 -2.85 18.19
C LEU A 538 -23.12 -2.74 18.30
N LEU A 539 -22.38 -3.32 17.37
CA LEU A 539 -20.92 -3.27 17.28
C LEU A 539 -20.50 -2.66 15.95
N SER A 540 -19.49 -1.80 15.93
CA SER A 540 -18.86 -1.32 14.70
C SER A 540 -17.42 -0.92 14.92
N THR A 541 -16.59 -1.06 13.88
CA THR A 541 -15.27 -0.43 13.86
C THR A 541 -15.38 1.10 13.82
N ALA A 542 -16.50 1.62 13.33
CA ALA A 542 -16.86 3.03 13.30
C ALA A 542 -15.68 3.94 12.90
N SER A 543 -14.95 3.57 11.85
CA SER A 543 -13.87 4.40 11.33
C SER A 543 -14.40 5.81 11.07
N GLU A 544 -13.57 6.81 11.28
CA GLU A 544 -13.93 8.24 11.16
C GLU A 544 -15.04 8.69 12.12
N LEU A 545 -15.08 8.10 13.32
CA LEU A 545 -16.03 8.49 14.34
C LEU A 545 -15.93 9.99 14.66
N SER A 546 -17.07 10.67 14.58
CA SER A 546 -17.19 12.09 14.91
C SER A 546 -18.46 12.33 15.73
N PRO A 547 -18.62 13.51 16.35
CA PRO A 547 -19.85 13.86 17.08
C PRO A 547 -21.13 13.80 16.24
N ARG A 548 -21.02 13.82 14.91
CA ARG A 548 -22.17 13.69 13.99
C ARG A 548 -22.96 12.41 14.19
N LEU A 549 -22.31 11.31 14.55
CA LEU A 549 -23.01 10.05 14.83
C LEU A 549 -24.11 10.25 15.89
N LEU A 550 -23.78 10.96 16.97
CA LEU A 550 -24.77 11.25 18.03
C LEU A 550 -25.84 12.23 17.56
N GLN A 551 -25.46 13.25 16.80
CA GLN A 551 -26.40 14.25 16.27
C GLN A 551 -27.43 13.63 15.31
N ASN A 552 -26.98 12.70 14.44
CA ASN A 552 -27.82 12.11 13.39
C ASN A 552 -28.53 10.84 13.84
N ALA A 553 -27.89 10.01 14.64
CA ALA A 553 -28.38 8.68 15.00
C ALA A 553 -28.37 8.38 16.51
N GLY A 554 -28.10 9.35 17.39
CA GLY A 554 -27.85 9.16 18.81
C GLY A 554 -28.81 8.19 19.51
N ARG A 555 -30.12 8.36 19.36
CA ARG A 555 -31.13 7.46 19.95
C ARG A 555 -31.10 6.02 19.40
N TYR A 556 -30.54 5.83 18.22
CA TYR A 556 -30.51 4.53 17.53
C TYR A 556 -29.20 3.76 17.74
N VAL A 557 -28.19 4.37 18.41
CA VAL A 557 -26.89 3.77 18.68
C VAL A 557 -26.59 3.62 20.18
N GLN A 558 -27.59 3.77 21.04
CA GLN A 558 -27.41 3.67 22.49
C GLN A 558 -26.86 2.31 22.91
N GLY A 559 -25.82 2.31 23.73
CA GLY A 559 -25.12 1.10 24.16
C GLY A 559 -24.20 0.49 23.11
N ALA A 560 -24.09 1.06 21.90
CA ALA A 560 -23.21 0.55 20.86
C ALA A 560 -21.74 0.54 21.33
N LEU A 561 -21.02 -0.53 21.01
CA LEU A 561 -19.58 -0.63 21.21
C LEU A 561 -18.87 -0.30 19.90
N LEU A 562 -17.97 0.67 19.96
CA LEU A 562 -17.27 1.24 18.83
C LEU A 562 -15.75 1.13 19.00
N SER A 563 -15.03 0.78 17.94
CA SER A 563 -13.54 0.73 17.95
C SER A 563 -12.95 1.55 16.79
N PRO A 564 -12.98 2.90 16.87
CA PRO A 564 -12.54 3.79 15.78
C PRO A 564 -11.02 3.92 15.65
N GLY A 565 -10.24 3.43 16.62
CA GLY A 565 -8.81 3.70 16.77
C GLY A 565 -8.54 4.95 17.60
N PHE A 566 -9.19 6.07 17.29
CA PHE A 566 -9.14 7.32 18.06
C PHE A 566 -10.48 8.06 17.95
N TYR A 567 -10.84 8.80 19.00
CA TYR A 567 -12.00 9.68 19.03
C TYR A 567 -11.65 11.02 19.67
N ALA A 568 -11.69 12.11 18.89
CA ALA A 568 -11.23 13.43 19.31
C ALA A 568 -12.05 14.06 20.44
N ALA A 569 -13.34 13.74 20.53
CA ALA A 569 -14.22 14.25 21.59
C ALA A 569 -14.23 13.37 22.84
N ALA A 570 -13.35 12.36 22.95
CA ALA A 570 -13.27 11.54 24.16
C ALA A 570 -12.87 12.36 25.39
N SER A 571 -13.39 11.98 26.56
CA SER A 571 -13.19 12.68 27.84
C SER A 571 -11.80 12.50 28.46
N ASP A 572 -10.88 11.82 27.80
CA ASP A 572 -9.48 11.62 28.23
C ASP A 572 -8.71 12.95 28.22
N ALA A 573 -8.05 13.29 29.33
CA ALA A 573 -7.30 14.54 29.48
C ALA A 573 -6.14 14.68 28.47
N ARG A 574 -5.44 13.58 28.17
CA ARG A 574 -4.34 13.56 27.19
C ARG A 574 -4.87 13.77 25.77
N ALA A 575 -5.96 13.08 25.43
CA ALA A 575 -6.61 13.25 24.14
C ALA A 575 -7.10 14.70 23.95
N ARG A 576 -7.70 15.29 24.98
CA ARG A 576 -8.12 16.71 24.95
C ARG A 576 -6.94 17.66 24.72
N ALA A 577 -5.84 17.51 25.45
CA ALA A 577 -4.67 18.35 25.28
C ALA A 577 -4.11 18.28 23.85
N PHE A 578 -4.07 17.09 23.27
CA PHE A 578 -3.66 16.90 21.86
C PHE A 578 -4.64 17.56 20.89
N VAL A 579 -5.93 17.34 21.08
CA VAL A 579 -6.98 17.91 20.20
C VAL A 579 -6.95 19.44 20.26
N ASP A 580 -6.83 20.02 21.44
CA ASP A 580 -6.78 21.48 21.60
C ASP A 580 -5.53 22.07 20.95
N ALA A 581 -4.36 21.42 21.12
CA ALA A 581 -3.13 21.83 20.47
C ALA A 581 -3.21 21.69 18.94
N TYR A 582 -3.79 20.59 18.45
CA TYR A 582 -3.95 20.35 17.02
C TYR A 582 -4.91 21.37 16.38
N ARG A 583 -6.05 21.66 17.05
CA ARG A 583 -6.98 22.72 16.61
C ARG A 583 -6.33 24.10 16.60
N ALA A 584 -5.59 24.43 17.62
CA ALA A 584 -4.87 25.71 17.70
C ALA A 584 -3.86 25.86 16.56
N ALA A 585 -3.19 24.76 16.17
CA ALA A 585 -2.18 24.76 15.13
C ALA A 585 -2.76 24.74 13.71
N TYR A 586 -3.85 23.98 13.49
CA TYR A 586 -4.32 23.63 12.13
C TYR A 586 -5.78 23.96 11.87
N GLY A 587 -6.55 24.41 12.86
CA GLY A 587 -7.95 24.82 12.69
C GLY A 587 -8.93 23.67 12.42
N ALA A 588 -8.53 22.42 12.66
CA ALA A 588 -9.33 21.23 12.42
C ALA A 588 -9.19 20.21 13.55
N ASP A 589 -10.14 19.28 13.66
CA ASP A 589 -10.05 18.17 14.61
C ASP A 589 -9.14 17.07 14.04
N PRO A 590 -8.28 16.46 14.87
CA PRO A 590 -7.49 15.31 14.45
C PRO A 590 -8.34 14.03 14.39
N HIS A 591 -7.97 13.12 13.49
CA HIS A 591 -8.53 11.79 13.35
C HIS A 591 -7.55 10.70 13.80
N ALA A 592 -7.83 9.44 13.46
CA ALA A 592 -7.00 8.32 13.88
C ALA A 592 -5.58 8.38 13.29
N THR A 593 -5.42 8.82 12.04
CA THR A 593 -4.11 8.95 11.39
C THR A 593 -3.20 9.89 12.15
N GLU A 594 -3.72 11.07 12.52
CA GLU A 594 -2.98 12.05 13.29
C GLU A 594 -2.62 11.53 14.68
N ALA A 595 -3.55 10.85 15.35
CA ALA A 595 -3.30 10.29 16.67
C ALA A 595 -2.20 9.21 16.65
N TYR A 596 -2.23 8.30 15.67
CA TYR A 596 -1.19 7.29 15.51
C TYR A 596 0.16 7.90 15.12
N ALA A 597 0.20 8.86 14.20
CA ALA A 597 1.44 9.54 13.82
C ALA A 597 2.07 10.32 14.99
N PHE A 598 1.23 10.97 15.79
CA PHE A 598 1.64 11.65 17.02
C PHE A 598 2.25 10.66 18.01
N ASP A 599 1.59 9.53 18.26
CA ASP A 599 2.08 8.47 19.14
C ASP A 599 3.42 7.91 18.65
N GLY A 600 3.57 7.65 17.35
CA GLY A 600 4.80 7.15 16.75
C GLY A 600 5.97 8.13 16.90
N ALA A 601 5.76 9.40 16.59
CA ALA A 601 6.80 10.42 16.77
C ALA A 601 7.20 10.59 18.23
N ASN A 602 6.23 10.53 19.15
CA ASN A 602 6.50 10.56 20.59
C ASN A 602 7.25 9.30 21.08
N ALA A 603 7.01 8.12 20.48
CA ALA A 603 7.76 6.92 20.82
C ALA A 603 9.24 7.07 20.47
N PHE A 604 9.57 7.54 19.26
CA PHE A 604 10.95 7.84 18.89
C PHE A 604 11.59 8.85 19.85
N ARG A 605 10.87 9.91 20.17
CA ARG A 605 11.36 10.93 21.10
C ARG A 605 11.55 10.36 22.52
N ALA A 606 10.67 9.50 22.99
CA ALA A 606 10.78 8.88 24.30
C ALA A 606 12.00 7.96 24.40
N VAL A 607 12.24 7.12 23.39
CA VAL A 607 13.39 6.20 23.41
C VAL A 607 14.72 6.95 23.29
N THR A 608 14.80 8.01 22.48
CA THR A 608 16.02 8.82 22.37
C THR A 608 16.26 9.64 23.64
N ALA A 609 15.23 10.19 24.26
CA ALA A 609 15.33 10.87 25.55
C ALA A 609 15.72 9.91 26.68
N ALA A 610 15.40 8.62 26.58
CA ALA A 610 15.83 7.58 27.51
C ALA A 610 17.27 7.08 27.27
N GLY A 611 17.98 7.62 26.27
CA GLY A 611 19.39 7.34 26.00
C GLY A 611 19.65 6.40 24.82
N ALA A 612 18.68 6.12 23.96
CA ALA A 612 18.92 5.41 22.71
C ALA A 612 19.64 6.33 21.72
N HIS A 613 20.90 6.02 21.38
CA HIS A 613 21.74 6.84 20.51
C HIS A 613 22.07 6.17 19.17
N THR A 614 21.81 4.87 19.03
CA THR A 614 21.99 4.11 17.80
C THR A 614 20.66 3.57 17.30
N ARG A 615 20.58 3.23 16.01
CA ARG A 615 19.40 2.55 15.43
C ARG A 615 19.12 1.23 16.13
N GLY A 616 20.17 0.51 16.55
CA GLY A 616 20.04 -0.74 17.32
C GLY A 616 19.41 -0.52 18.68
N ASP A 617 19.82 0.55 19.40
CA ASP A 617 19.21 0.89 20.68
C ASP A 617 17.71 1.22 20.51
N VAL A 618 17.37 2.01 19.47
CA VAL A 618 15.98 2.36 19.15
C VAL A 618 15.15 1.12 18.81
N LEU A 619 15.69 0.21 17.99
CA LEU A 619 15.01 -1.03 17.62
C LEU A 619 14.71 -1.88 18.87
N ASN A 620 15.70 -2.06 19.73
CA ASN A 620 15.55 -2.82 20.99
C ASN A 620 14.56 -2.14 21.95
N ALA A 621 14.65 -0.81 22.07
CA ALA A 621 13.76 -0.06 22.95
C ALA A 621 12.31 -0.06 22.47
N LEU A 622 12.07 0.02 21.17
CA LEU A 622 10.73 -0.12 20.58
C LEU A 622 10.18 -1.53 20.78
N GLY A 623 10.98 -2.58 20.49
CA GLY A 623 10.54 -3.98 20.62
C GLY A 623 10.25 -4.41 22.05
N GLY A 624 11.01 -3.91 23.04
CA GLY A 624 10.84 -4.25 24.45
C GLY A 624 10.01 -3.26 25.29
N GLY A 625 9.68 -2.09 24.71
CA GLY A 625 9.06 -0.98 25.43
C GLY A 625 7.53 -1.03 25.54
N THR A 626 7.01 -0.20 26.44
CA THR A 626 5.60 0.17 26.50
C THR A 626 5.51 1.68 26.48
N PHE A 627 4.73 2.22 25.55
CA PHE A 627 4.61 3.66 25.35
C PHE A 627 3.16 4.09 25.55
N ASP A 628 2.94 5.02 26.43
CA ASP A 628 1.61 5.59 26.65
C ASP A 628 1.23 6.52 25.50
N GLY A 629 0.26 6.10 24.68
CA GLY A 629 -0.23 6.83 23.52
C GLY A 629 -1.68 7.31 23.65
N LEU A 630 -2.05 8.18 22.73
CA LEU A 630 -3.44 8.61 22.51
C LEU A 630 -4.32 7.43 22.09
N THR A 631 -3.72 6.47 21.35
CA THR A 631 -4.40 5.31 20.79
C THR A 631 -4.36 4.08 21.71
N GLY A 632 -3.75 4.18 22.88
CA GLY A 632 -3.60 3.11 23.89
C GLY A 632 -2.15 2.95 24.34
N ALA A 633 -1.90 1.97 25.21
CA ALA A 633 -0.57 1.59 25.63
C ALA A 633 0.12 0.81 24.52
N MET A 634 0.95 1.48 23.71
CA MET A 634 1.59 0.91 22.55
C MET A 634 2.67 -0.11 22.94
N ARG A 635 2.48 -1.35 22.50
CA ARG A 635 3.43 -2.46 22.66
C ARG A 635 3.48 -3.28 21.38
N PHE A 636 4.66 -3.86 21.11
CA PHE A 636 4.87 -4.68 19.92
C PHE A 636 5.15 -6.13 20.30
N GLY A 637 4.64 -7.05 19.52
CA GLY A 637 4.88 -8.48 19.65
C GLY A 637 6.17 -8.95 18.95
N PRO A 638 6.46 -10.26 19.03
CA PRO A 638 7.63 -10.84 18.36
C PRO A 638 7.63 -10.70 16.83
N ASP A 639 6.48 -10.50 16.23
CA ASP A 639 6.28 -10.23 14.80
C ASP A 639 6.31 -8.73 14.44
N HIS A 640 6.66 -7.88 15.42
CA HIS A 640 6.62 -6.43 15.35
C HIS A 640 5.23 -5.84 15.07
N GLY A 641 4.20 -6.67 15.13
CA GLY A 641 2.80 -6.23 15.13
C GLY A 641 2.40 -5.63 16.48
N ARG A 642 1.42 -4.74 16.46
CA ARG A 642 0.88 -4.14 17.68
C ARG A 642 0.02 -5.13 18.47
N ILE A 643 0.31 -5.34 19.75
CA ILE A 643 -0.32 -6.36 20.62
C ILE A 643 -1.17 -5.80 21.77
N ASP A 644 -1.10 -4.51 22.07
CA ASP A 644 -2.00 -3.91 23.05
C ASP A 644 -3.45 -3.94 22.52
N PRO A 645 -4.46 -4.12 23.38
CA PRO A 645 -5.85 -4.20 22.93
C PRO A 645 -6.31 -2.85 22.37
N PRO A 646 -7.00 -2.86 21.20
CA PRO A 646 -7.63 -1.66 20.67
C PRO A 646 -8.62 -1.06 21.66
N ARG A 647 -8.67 0.27 21.76
CA ARG A 647 -9.65 0.95 22.58
C ARG A 647 -11.07 0.72 22.07
N ILE A 648 -11.98 0.37 22.97
CA ILE A 648 -13.40 0.29 22.71
C ILE A 648 -14.09 1.44 23.41
N TYR A 649 -15.04 2.05 22.73
CA TYR A 649 -15.91 3.09 23.27
C TYR A 649 -17.34 2.61 23.34
N VAL A 650 -18.11 3.15 24.28
CA VAL A 650 -19.55 2.87 24.42
C VAL A 650 -20.36 4.16 24.28
N VAL A 651 -21.42 4.11 23.52
CA VAL A 651 -22.38 5.21 23.39
C VAL A 651 -23.29 5.23 24.63
N SER A 652 -23.32 6.35 25.33
CA SER A 652 -24.10 6.53 26.57
C SER A 652 -24.74 7.91 26.63
N GLY A 653 -26.03 8.01 26.36
CA GLY A 653 -26.72 9.30 26.22
C GLY A 653 -26.15 10.10 25.06
N ASP A 654 -25.73 11.32 25.36
CA ASP A 654 -25.17 12.26 24.39
C ASP A 654 -23.63 12.22 24.34
N ASP A 655 -23.00 11.14 24.87
CA ASP A 655 -21.57 11.02 24.96
C ASP A 655 -21.07 9.66 24.48
N ILE A 656 -19.82 9.60 24.02
CA ILE A 656 -19.09 8.38 23.64
C ILE A 656 -17.88 8.25 24.54
N LYS A 657 -17.90 7.25 25.42
CA LYS A 657 -16.91 7.07 26.49
C LYS A 657 -16.07 5.83 26.26
N PRO A 658 -14.80 5.82 26.69
CA PRO A 658 -14.04 4.58 26.74
C PRO A 658 -14.81 3.53 27.53
N LEU A 659 -14.85 2.30 27.01
CA LEU A 659 -15.38 1.14 27.74
C LEU A 659 -14.40 0.82 28.87
N PRO A 660 -14.85 0.73 30.13
CA PRO A 660 -13.98 0.45 31.27
C PRO A 660 -13.24 -0.87 31.18
#